data_f7067bc76fd0f5d3980586813388e381
#
_entry.id   f7067bc76fd0f5d3980586813388e381
#
_cell.length_a   1.000
_cell.length_b   1.000
_cell.length_c   1.000
_cell.angle_alpha   90.00
_cell.angle_beta   90.00
_cell.angle_gamma   90.00
#
_symmetry.space_group_name_H-M   'P 1'
#
loop_
_entity.id
_entity.type
_entity.pdbx_description
1 polymer ?
#
loop_
_entity_poly.entity_id
_entity_poly.type
_entity_poly.pdbx_seq_one_letter_code
_entity_poly.pdbx_strand_id
1 'polypeptide(L)'
;MAPRAANPAGWSFTVLSLAIANLLIPISILIFATGFFPYKPFLPGLADFEVLETGPPPQAPFDKLVFVVIDALRSLIRHGSAIPFTAYARSPTVTMPRLKAITTGSIPSFVDLILNIDEGDKSSALAAQDTWLAQLKAKDTGKALMYGDDTWLKLFPDFFDRHDGTSSFFVADFTEVDNNVTRHINGELKNDDWSLMVLHYLGLDHIGHKSGPRSSNMVPKQHEMDSIIRTIYDSLSSRKHLESTLLVVCGDHGMNDAGNHGASSPGETSPALLFLSPKLKGIGHPYEAPTLPQNEFDFYSEVEQSDIVPTLAALLGFPVSKNNLGAFIPEFLPFWPSPKDKIQILIRNARQILNIVTAAFGPELFDVASSTDPCQLERTDINELACDWRFITQRALSLNSQNTIDQEWLTSTSRWIRKAQNLMSSMASNYEMPRLYTGLGLAGIALIITASTFLTQRVLSAMMFASSYVEEEHHFWYWAATLWLAFLGAKAIRRSSKLSSGGWYLVALLAMRITRSWNQTGQKFAGEPDIVKLFVHRYPAVLWLAIIVMYGITWSQMLPSLESIPVIASTSITSVLISSAFTFKLAFTAADAPELVVGFAKTLNDKFEGQSLLWRARVVFIVLGLLSVFAIARGVSGGRHARSASLLHELVTLFAMTQSRAANVPIFLLAYIIYCTIDAKQMTLAEITTSSILFQYASFFAAGGSNAISSVDLSSAYNGISGFNVVAVGIFTFASNWAGPLYWTSATTTLLVDKYRVGERGVFRQHVALLTVFATASVTSVMAACTAMRTHLFIWTVFSPKYLYAMAWNILQHLLVNIGLSGTLFWLGTR
;
A
#
# COMPACT_ATOMS: atom_id res chain seq x y z
N MET A 1 -55.41 -10.88 21.56
CA MET A 1 -55.06 -11.19 20.17
C MET A 1 -53.90 -12.18 20.22
N ALA A 2 -54.11 -13.41 19.77
CA ALA A 2 -53.09 -14.45 19.75
C ALA A 2 -51.96 -14.05 18.77
N PRO A 3 -50.69 -14.38 19.10
CA PRO A 3 -49.60 -14.08 18.19
C PRO A 3 -49.72 -14.95 16.93
N ARG A 4 -49.81 -14.32 15.74
CA ARG A 4 -49.74 -15.04 14.47
C ARG A 4 -48.49 -15.91 14.44
N ALA A 5 -48.66 -17.23 14.35
CA ALA A 5 -47.61 -18.17 14.11
C ALA A 5 -46.85 -17.80 12.85
N ALA A 6 -45.56 -17.54 12.97
CA ALA A 6 -44.67 -17.19 11.84
C ALA A 6 -44.65 -18.37 10.86
N ASN A 7 -45.05 -18.12 9.63
CA ASN A 7 -45.14 -19.11 8.57
C ASN A 7 -43.73 -19.68 8.27
N PRO A 8 -43.47 -20.99 8.47
CA PRO A 8 -42.12 -21.55 8.31
C PRO A 8 -41.56 -21.44 6.90
N ALA A 9 -42.40 -21.34 5.88
CA ALA A 9 -41.96 -21.11 4.48
C ALA A 9 -41.37 -19.72 4.23
N GLY A 10 -41.87 -18.65 4.90
CA GLY A 10 -41.31 -17.30 4.79
C GLY A 10 -39.94 -17.15 5.48
N TRP A 11 -39.70 -17.97 6.49
CA TRP A 11 -38.39 -18.01 7.19
C TRP A 11 -37.28 -18.61 6.31
N SER A 12 -37.58 -19.70 5.60
CA SER A 12 -36.62 -20.36 4.72
C SER A 12 -36.25 -19.45 3.53
N PHE A 13 -37.22 -18.72 2.95
CA PHE A 13 -36.97 -17.82 1.81
C PHE A 13 -36.05 -16.63 2.16
N THR A 14 -36.29 -15.96 3.29
CA THR A 14 -35.43 -14.85 3.72
C THR A 14 -34.01 -15.30 4.06
N VAL A 15 -33.86 -16.45 4.72
CA VAL A 15 -32.53 -17.01 5.04
C VAL A 15 -31.79 -17.39 3.75
N LEU A 16 -32.49 -18.04 2.81
CA LEU A 16 -31.93 -18.41 1.52
C LEU A 16 -31.51 -17.17 0.71
N SER A 17 -32.32 -16.13 0.66
CA SER A 17 -32.04 -14.87 -0.05
C SER A 17 -30.79 -14.19 0.52
N LEU A 18 -30.65 -14.13 1.85
CA LEU A 18 -29.46 -13.59 2.50
C LEU A 18 -28.22 -14.43 2.23
N ALA A 19 -28.35 -15.77 2.27
CA ALA A 19 -27.23 -16.66 1.95
C ALA A 19 -26.75 -16.48 0.50
N ILE A 20 -27.68 -16.40 -0.45
CA ILE A 20 -27.38 -16.16 -1.87
C ILE A 20 -26.69 -14.80 -2.03
N ALA A 21 -27.22 -13.73 -1.43
CA ALA A 21 -26.64 -12.40 -1.54
C ALA A 21 -25.20 -12.36 -0.97
N ASN A 22 -24.96 -12.95 0.19
CA ASN A 22 -23.64 -13.01 0.80
C ASN A 22 -22.65 -13.91 0.04
N LEU A 23 -23.12 -14.90 -0.71
CA LEU A 23 -22.30 -15.68 -1.64
C LEU A 23 -21.96 -14.90 -2.92
N LEU A 24 -22.91 -14.10 -3.40
CA LEU A 24 -22.70 -13.27 -4.60
C LEU A 24 -21.69 -12.14 -4.38
N ILE A 25 -21.54 -11.61 -3.16
CA ILE A 25 -20.57 -10.55 -2.83
C ILE A 25 -19.15 -10.96 -3.24
N PRO A 26 -18.53 -12.02 -2.68
CA PRO A 26 -17.15 -12.38 -3.05
C PRO A 26 -17.02 -12.80 -4.51
N ILE A 27 -18.03 -13.47 -5.08
CA ILE A 27 -18.03 -13.87 -6.50
C ILE A 27 -17.99 -12.62 -7.39
N SER A 28 -18.86 -11.63 -7.14
CA SER A 28 -18.87 -10.39 -7.90
C SER A 28 -17.57 -9.62 -7.80
N ILE A 29 -16.99 -9.53 -6.59
CA ILE A 29 -15.70 -8.90 -6.33
C ILE A 29 -14.59 -9.58 -7.13
N LEU A 30 -14.49 -10.91 -7.08
CA LEU A 30 -13.45 -11.65 -7.78
C LEU A 30 -13.57 -11.51 -9.31
N ILE A 31 -14.78 -11.64 -9.87
CA ILE A 31 -15.01 -11.45 -11.30
C ILE A 31 -14.67 -10.01 -11.73
N PHE A 32 -15.10 -9.02 -10.95
CA PHE A 32 -14.78 -7.62 -11.23
C PHE A 32 -13.27 -7.38 -11.16
N ALA A 33 -12.59 -7.89 -10.15
CA ALA A 33 -11.14 -7.75 -9.98
C ALA A 33 -10.35 -8.29 -11.20
N THR A 34 -10.75 -9.45 -11.74
CA THR A 34 -10.08 -10.03 -12.94
C THR A 34 -10.28 -9.20 -14.20
N GLY A 35 -11.34 -8.38 -14.28
CA GLY A 35 -11.55 -7.43 -15.38
C GLY A 35 -10.93 -6.07 -15.13
N PHE A 36 -10.85 -5.65 -13.86
CA PHE A 36 -10.33 -4.34 -13.46
C PHE A 36 -8.81 -4.30 -13.33
N PHE A 37 -8.17 -5.43 -13.01
CA PHE A 37 -6.73 -5.62 -12.98
C PHE A 37 -6.31 -6.64 -14.05
N PRO A 38 -6.38 -6.31 -15.34
CA PRO A 38 -6.09 -7.26 -16.40
C PRO A 38 -4.61 -7.67 -16.39
N TYR A 39 -4.35 -8.94 -16.66
CA TYR A 39 -3.01 -9.44 -16.90
C TYR A 39 -2.51 -8.90 -18.24
N LYS A 40 -1.32 -8.30 -18.26
CA LYS A 40 -0.70 -7.81 -19.49
C LYS A 40 -0.02 -8.97 -20.24
N PRO A 41 -0.14 -9.05 -21.58
CA PRO A 41 0.63 -10.00 -22.35
C PRO A 41 2.13 -9.74 -22.14
N PHE A 42 2.84 -10.77 -21.77
CA PHE A 42 4.26 -10.74 -21.49
C PHE A 42 5.00 -11.51 -22.60
N LEU A 43 6.03 -10.90 -23.21
CA LEU A 43 6.88 -11.52 -24.21
C LEU A 43 7.97 -12.35 -23.50
N PRO A 44 7.95 -13.70 -23.60
CA PRO A 44 8.86 -14.55 -22.86
C PRO A 44 10.27 -14.59 -23.46
N GLY A 45 11.24 -14.99 -22.64
CA GLY A 45 12.65 -15.19 -23.00
C GLY A 45 13.46 -13.91 -23.05
N LEU A 46 14.78 -14.03 -23.04
CA LEU A 46 15.72 -12.92 -23.15
C LEU A 46 15.73 -12.32 -24.55
N ALA A 47 15.99 -11.00 -24.66
CA ALA A 47 16.26 -10.35 -25.92
C ALA A 47 17.66 -10.71 -26.42
N ASP A 48 17.78 -10.81 -27.72
CA ASP A 48 19.05 -10.91 -28.44
C ASP A 48 19.24 -9.69 -29.35
N PHE A 49 20.48 -9.42 -29.74
CA PHE A 49 20.74 -8.38 -30.72
C PHE A 49 20.21 -8.79 -32.11
N GLU A 50 19.20 -8.07 -32.55
CA GLU A 50 18.66 -8.26 -33.91
C GLU A 50 19.70 -7.83 -34.96
N VAL A 51 19.82 -8.62 -36.04
CA VAL A 51 20.63 -8.24 -37.21
C VAL A 51 19.86 -7.19 -38.01
N LEU A 52 20.36 -5.95 -37.99
CA LEU A 52 19.74 -4.83 -38.68
C LEU A 52 20.50 -4.49 -39.98
N GLU A 53 19.75 -4.10 -41.00
CA GLU A 53 20.34 -3.57 -42.24
C GLU A 53 21.20 -2.30 -41.99
N THR A 54 20.89 -1.57 -40.95
CA THR A 54 21.63 -0.39 -40.53
C THR A 54 22.98 -0.68 -39.84
N GLY A 55 23.28 -1.94 -39.48
CA GLY A 55 24.58 -2.38 -38.97
C GLY A 55 24.57 -3.03 -37.58
N PRO A 56 25.75 -3.41 -37.07
CA PRO A 56 25.90 -4.04 -35.76
C PRO A 56 25.65 -3.06 -34.62
N PRO A 57 25.43 -3.54 -33.39
CA PRO A 57 25.30 -2.66 -32.23
C PRO A 57 26.60 -1.87 -31.98
N PRO A 58 26.52 -0.62 -31.57
CA PRO A 58 27.67 0.20 -31.26
C PRO A 58 28.49 -0.31 -30.07
N GLN A 59 29.77 0.03 -30.02
CA GLN A 59 30.59 -0.29 -28.87
C GLN A 59 30.15 0.48 -27.63
N ALA A 60 29.99 -0.25 -26.52
CA ALA A 60 29.59 0.35 -25.24
C ALA A 60 30.74 1.16 -24.60
N PRO A 61 30.46 2.33 -24.01
CA PRO A 61 31.46 3.13 -23.33
C PRO A 61 31.85 2.59 -21.95
N PHE A 62 31.03 1.72 -21.34
CA PHE A 62 31.23 1.18 -20.00
C PHE A 62 31.18 -0.34 -19.98
N ASP A 63 31.88 -0.95 -19.02
CA ASP A 63 31.94 -2.41 -18.82
C ASP A 63 31.44 -2.87 -17.44
N LYS A 64 31.37 -1.94 -16.46
CA LYS A 64 30.91 -2.20 -15.11
C LYS A 64 29.82 -1.21 -14.69
N LEU A 65 28.94 -1.64 -13.80
CA LEU A 65 27.85 -0.83 -13.23
C LEU A 65 27.84 -0.90 -11.70
N VAL A 66 27.84 0.26 -11.06
CA VAL A 66 27.38 0.42 -9.67
C VAL A 66 26.03 1.10 -9.71
N PHE A 67 25.00 0.40 -9.27
CA PHE A 67 23.62 0.89 -9.25
C PHE A 67 23.19 1.12 -7.81
N VAL A 68 23.02 2.38 -7.42
CA VAL A 68 22.68 2.78 -6.06
C VAL A 68 21.25 3.28 -6.03
N VAL A 69 20.41 2.64 -5.22
CA VAL A 69 19.07 3.11 -4.92
C VAL A 69 19.09 3.81 -3.56
N ILE A 70 18.72 5.09 -3.55
CA ILE A 70 18.63 5.92 -2.34
C ILE A 70 17.31 6.63 -2.37
N ASP A 71 16.51 6.40 -1.37
CA ASP A 71 15.27 7.10 -1.21
C ASP A 71 15.55 8.56 -0.79
N ALA A 72 15.24 9.55 -1.69
CA ALA A 72 15.33 11.01 -1.53
C ALA A 72 16.73 11.66 -1.48
N LEU A 73 17.44 11.91 -2.64
CA LEU A 73 18.81 12.46 -2.71
C LEU A 73 18.94 13.87 -3.34
N ARG A 74 19.89 14.71 -2.83
CA ARG A 74 20.35 15.99 -3.38
C ARG A 74 21.85 16.16 -3.22
N SER A 75 22.59 16.39 -4.31
CA SER A 75 23.96 17.02 -4.38
C SER A 75 25.13 16.17 -4.87
N LEU A 76 25.57 16.33 -6.17
CA LEU A 76 26.98 16.10 -6.64
C LEU A 76 27.24 16.59 -8.09
N ILE A 77 26.59 17.66 -8.52
CA ILE A 77 26.36 18.01 -9.94
C ILE A 77 27.33 19.03 -10.51
N ARG A 78 28.07 19.79 -9.68
CA ARG A 78 28.84 20.99 -10.11
C ARG A 78 30.05 20.76 -11.03
N HIS A 79 30.52 19.51 -11.19
CA HIS A 79 31.83 19.27 -11.82
C HIS A 79 31.77 18.68 -13.24
N GLY A 80 30.57 18.59 -13.86
CA GLY A 80 30.40 18.01 -15.20
C GLY A 80 30.65 16.49 -15.29
N SER A 81 30.91 15.84 -14.17
CA SER A 81 31.10 14.39 -14.07
C SER A 81 29.81 13.65 -13.73
N ALA A 82 28.70 14.37 -13.56
CA ALA A 82 27.37 13.88 -13.29
C ALA A 82 26.37 14.54 -14.24
N ILE A 83 25.45 13.75 -14.75
CA ILE A 83 24.29 14.22 -15.53
C ILE A 83 23.03 13.92 -14.70
N PRO A 84 22.35 14.97 -14.19
CA PRO A 84 21.17 14.83 -13.34
C PRO A 84 19.88 14.86 -14.14
N PHE A 85 18.88 14.10 -13.65
CA PHE A 85 17.51 14.07 -14.14
C PHE A 85 16.53 14.02 -12.98
N THR A 86 15.28 14.39 -13.23
CA THR A 86 14.13 14.01 -12.41
C THR A 86 13.50 12.77 -13.03
N ALA A 87 13.54 11.62 -12.36
CA ALA A 87 12.97 10.38 -12.88
C ALA A 87 11.51 10.24 -12.45
N TYR A 88 10.59 10.36 -13.39
CA TYR A 88 9.16 10.25 -13.10
C TYR A 88 8.79 8.82 -12.70
N ALA A 89 8.38 8.65 -11.43
CA ALA A 89 7.90 7.41 -10.86
C ALA A 89 6.38 7.33 -11.00
N ARG A 90 5.87 6.52 -11.94
CA ARG A 90 4.42 6.31 -12.10
C ARG A 90 3.85 5.58 -10.88
N SER A 91 2.64 5.94 -10.47
CA SER A 91 1.92 5.24 -9.40
C SER A 91 1.65 3.76 -9.76
N PRO A 92 1.70 2.85 -8.76
CA PRO A 92 1.93 3.10 -7.33
C PRO A 92 3.41 3.36 -7.03
N THR A 93 3.67 4.37 -6.19
CA THR A 93 5.01 4.77 -5.74
C THR A 93 5.41 3.94 -4.51
N VAL A 94 5.60 2.64 -4.69
CA VAL A 94 5.98 1.65 -3.68
C VAL A 94 7.19 0.88 -4.18
N THR A 95 8.14 0.57 -3.32
CA THR A 95 9.46 0.01 -3.64
C THR A 95 9.41 -1.16 -4.63
N MET A 96 8.69 -2.25 -4.36
CA MET A 96 8.71 -3.42 -5.24
C MET A 96 8.16 -3.14 -6.65
N PRO A 97 6.98 -2.50 -6.86
CA PRO A 97 6.54 -2.09 -8.18
C PRO A 97 7.52 -1.17 -8.89
N ARG A 98 8.19 -0.28 -8.15
CA ARG A 98 9.18 0.63 -8.75
C ARG A 98 10.46 -0.10 -9.15
N LEU A 99 10.97 -1.01 -8.31
CA LEU A 99 12.10 -1.85 -8.67
C LEU A 99 11.79 -2.72 -9.90
N LYS A 100 10.57 -3.26 -10.03
CA LYS A 100 10.14 -3.94 -11.27
C LYS A 100 10.20 -3.00 -12.47
N ALA A 101 9.67 -1.77 -12.37
CA ALA A 101 9.72 -0.80 -13.46
C ALA A 101 11.15 -0.44 -13.85
N ILE A 102 12.01 -0.14 -12.88
CA ILE A 102 13.42 0.21 -13.09
C ILE A 102 14.21 -0.95 -13.72
N THR A 103 13.88 -2.19 -13.37
CA THR A 103 14.64 -3.37 -13.84
C THR A 103 14.15 -3.93 -15.17
N THR A 104 12.85 -3.88 -15.45
CA THR A 104 12.24 -4.39 -16.69
C THR A 104 12.02 -3.30 -17.73
N GLY A 105 11.93 -2.03 -17.33
CA GLY A 105 11.45 -0.92 -18.16
C GLY A 105 9.96 -0.96 -18.46
N SER A 106 9.21 -1.88 -17.83
CA SER A 106 7.77 -2.00 -18.02
C SER A 106 7.00 -1.23 -16.96
N ILE A 107 5.72 -0.98 -17.20
CA ILE A 107 4.83 -0.41 -16.20
C ILE A 107 4.33 -1.56 -15.32
N PRO A 108 4.56 -1.53 -13.99
CA PRO A 108 4.06 -2.55 -13.09
C PRO A 108 2.54 -2.57 -13.10
N SER A 109 1.97 -3.77 -12.89
CA SER A 109 0.52 -3.90 -12.73
C SER A 109 0.12 -3.58 -11.29
N PHE A 110 -1.14 -3.18 -11.07
CA PHE A 110 -1.65 -2.98 -9.73
C PHE A 110 -1.71 -4.29 -8.92
N VAL A 111 -1.78 -5.43 -9.59
CA VAL A 111 -1.69 -6.77 -8.97
C VAL A 111 -0.33 -6.98 -8.32
N ASP A 112 0.75 -6.41 -8.89
CA ASP A 112 2.09 -6.48 -8.31
C ASP A 112 2.15 -5.88 -6.90
N LEU A 113 1.28 -4.91 -6.60
CA LEU A 113 1.17 -4.33 -5.27
C LEU A 113 0.53 -5.31 -4.27
N ILE A 114 -0.49 -6.06 -4.70
CA ILE A 114 -1.15 -7.07 -3.85
C ILE A 114 -0.17 -8.22 -3.58
N LEU A 115 0.54 -8.66 -4.61
CA LEU A 115 1.55 -9.72 -4.51
C LEU A 115 2.78 -9.31 -3.70
N ASN A 116 3.04 -7.99 -3.57
CA ASN A 116 4.08 -7.46 -2.70
C ASN A 116 3.87 -7.81 -1.22
N ILE A 117 2.62 -8.03 -0.81
CA ILE A 117 2.28 -8.42 0.56
C ILE A 117 2.64 -9.91 0.81
N ASP A 118 2.73 -10.72 -0.25
CA ASP A 118 3.12 -12.13 -0.16
C ASP A 118 4.63 -12.32 -0.38
N GLU A 119 5.41 -12.12 0.67
CA GLU A 119 6.86 -12.30 0.65
C GLU A 119 7.34 -13.73 0.33
N GLY A 120 6.46 -14.72 0.39
CA GLY A 120 6.79 -16.13 0.14
C GLY A 120 6.52 -16.61 -1.28
N ASP A 121 5.83 -15.79 -2.10
CA ASP A 121 5.42 -16.19 -3.44
C ASP A 121 6.54 -15.98 -4.48
N LYS A 122 7.19 -17.08 -4.88
CA LYS A 122 8.16 -17.08 -5.99
C LYS A 122 7.54 -16.79 -7.36
N SER A 123 6.21 -16.73 -7.48
CA SER A 123 5.54 -16.42 -8.76
C SER A 123 5.72 -14.95 -9.17
N SER A 124 6.02 -14.08 -8.20
CA SER A 124 6.35 -12.67 -8.44
C SER A 124 7.82 -12.44 -8.85
N ALA A 125 8.65 -13.49 -8.83
CA ALA A 125 10.07 -13.40 -9.14
C ALA A 125 10.32 -12.96 -10.58
N LEU A 126 11.25 -12.02 -10.74
CA LEU A 126 11.72 -11.54 -12.04
C LEU A 126 12.78 -12.45 -12.68
N ALA A 127 13.15 -13.54 -12.02
CA ALA A 127 14.21 -14.45 -12.47
C ALA A 127 13.95 -15.06 -13.86
N ALA A 128 12.66 -15.20 -14.26
CA ALA A 128 12.27 -15.69 -15.58
C ALA A 128 11.96 -14.58 -16.58
N GLN A 129 12.08 -13.31 -16.18
CA GLN A 129 11.75 -12.17 -17.01
C GLN A 129 13.00 -11.54 -17.60
N ASP A 130 12.83 -10.93 -18.78
CA ASP A 130 13.90 -10.17 -19.43
C ASP A 130 14.09 -8.83 -18.74
N THR A 131 15.18 -8.70 -17.98
CA THR A 131 15.56 -7.51 -17.22
C THR A 131 16.98 -7.10 -17.64
N TRP A 132 17.35 -5.82 -17.44
CA TRP A 132 18.72 -5.40 -17.68
C TRP A 132 19.74 -6.16 -16.79
N LEU A 133 19.32 -6.62 -15.60
CA LEU A 133 20.16 -7.49 -14.77
C LEU A 133 20.42 -8.84 -15.47
N ALA A 134 19.35 -9.49 -15.95
CA ALA A 134 19.46 -10.76 -16.63
C ALA A 134 20.30 -10.64 -17.91
N GLN A 135 20.15 -9.55 -18.66
CA GLN A 135 20.96 -9.25 -19.84
C GLN A 135 22.42 -9.03 -19.49
N LEU A 136 22.72 -8.29 -18.41
CA LEU A 136 24.09 -8.07 -17.98
C LEU A 136 24.76 -9.37 -17.45
N LYS A 137 24.01 -10.21 -16.74
CA LYS A 137 24.48 -11.55 -16.31
C LYS A 137 24.73 -12.49 -17.50
N ALA A 138 23.85 -12.45 -18.52
CA ALA A 138 24.03 -13.24 -19.74
C ALA A 138 25.29 -12.84 -20.54
N LYS A 139 25.78 -11.61 -20.36
CA LYS A 139 27.04 -11.13 -20.94
C LYS A 139 28.28 -11.79 -20.30
N ASP A 140 28.15 -12.37 -19.11
CA ASP A 140 29.17 -13.13 -18.36
C ASP A 140 30.53 -12.41 -18.23
N THR A 141 30.48 -11.11 -17.89
CA THR A 141 31.69 -10.27 -17.77
C THR A 141 32.23 -10.18 -16.33
N GLY A 142 31.55 -10.75 -15.35
CA GLY A 142 31.92 -10.72 -13.93
C GLY A 142 30.76 -11.01 -12.99
N LYS A 143 31.05 -11.05 -11.70
CA LYS A 143 30.04 -11.37 -10.65
C LYS A 143 29.03 -10.24 -10.46
N ALA A 144 27.83 -10.63 -10.05
CA ALA A 144 26.75 -9.72 -9.63
C ALA A 144 26.71 -9.64 -8.09
N LEU A 145 26.74 -8.44 -7.54
CA LEU A 145 26.73 -8.17 -6.09
C LEU A 145 25.49 -7.39 -5.69
N MET A 146 24.98 -7.66 -4.48
CA MET A 146 23.82 -6.92 -3.95
C MET A 146 23.93 -6.72 -2.44
N TYR A 147 23.80 -5.48 -1.98
CA TYR A 147 23.82 -5.12 -0.55
C TYR A 147 22.69 -4.14 -0.24
N GLY A 148 21.86 -4.45 0.75
CA GLY A 148 20.76 -3.61 1.21
C GLY A 148 19.40 -4.29 1.21
N ASP A 149 18.34 -3.59 0.84
CA ASP A 149 16.95 -4.08 0.90
C ASP A 149 16.80 -5.48 0.28
N ASP A 150 16.35 -6.41 1.10
CA ASP A 150 16.15 -7.82 0.72
C ASP A 150 15.06 -8.05 -0.34
N THR A 151 14.30 -7.00 -0.69
CA THR A 151 13.36 -6.99 -1.83
C THR A 151 14.05 -7.41 -3.14
N TRP A 152 15.34 -7.05 -3.32
CA TRP A 152 16.10 -7.50 -4.48
C TRP A 152 16.31 -9.01 -4.49
N LEU A 153 16.58 -9.62 -3.33
CA LEU A 153 16.77 -11.08 -3.22
C LEU A 153 15.46 -11.85 -3.42
N LYS A 154 14.33 -11.23 -3.08
CA LYS A 154 12.98 -11.78 -3.31
C LYS A 154 12.60 -11.69 -4.80
N LEU A 155 12.91 -10.58 -5.46
CA LEU A 155 12.66 -10.39 -6.89
C LEU A 155 13.59 -11.24 -7.76
N PHE A 156 14.84 -11.45 -7.34
CA PHE A 156 15.88 -12.16 -8.08
C PHE A 156 16.50 -13.27 -7.21
N PRO A 157 15.75 -14.33 -6.87
CA PRO A 157 16.27 -15.43 -6.06
C PRO A 157 17.44 -16.12 -6.78
N ASP A 158 18.50 -16.43 -6.02
CA ASP A 158 19.72 -17.11 -6.48
C ASP A 158 20.45 -16.38 -7.65
N PHE A 159 20.20 -15.09 -7.82
CA PHE A 159 20.81 -14.31 -8.90
C PHE A 159 22.18 -13.74 -8.56
N PHE A 160 22.35 -13.24 -7.35
CA PHE A 160 23.56 -12.53 -6.91
C PHE A 160 24.60 -13.49 -6.34
N ASP A 161 25.85 -13.34 -6.80
CA ASP A 161 26.96 -14.20 -6.39
C ASP A 161 27.47 -13.89 -4.98
N ARG A 162 27.44 -12.61 -4.59
CA ARG A 162 27.65 -12.13 -3.20
C ARG A 162 26.56 -11.18 -2.83
N HIS A 163 25.96 -11.37 -1.67
CA HIS A 163 24.87 -10.53 -1.22
C HIS A 163 24.78 -10.48 0.30
N ASP A 164 24.18 -9.39 0.80
CA ASP A 164 23.77 -9.21 2.19
C ASP A 164 22.48 -8.38 2.23
N GLY A 165 21.37 -9.05 2.55
CA GLY A 165 20.04 -8.45 2.55
C GLY A 165 19.66 -7.90 3.92
N THR A 166 19.05 -6.71 3.95
CA THR A 166 18.48 -6.09 5.16
C THR A 166 16.98 -5.96 5.00
N SER A 167 16.22 -6.22 6.08
CA SER A 167 14.77 -6.14 6.05
C SER A 167 14.30 -4.68 6.09
N SER A 168 13.42 -4.31 5.17
CA SER A 168 12.77 -2.99 5.07
C SER A 168 11.62 -2.77 6.07
N PHE A 169 11.17 -3.83 6.78
CA PHE A 169 9.97 -3.73 7.62
C PHE A 169 10.18 -3.06 8.98
N PHE A 170 11.40 -2.92 9.44
CA PHE A 170 11.69 -2.29 10.72
C PHE A 170 12.07 -0.82 10.56
N VAL A 171 11.09 0.01 10.20
CA VAL A 171 11.26 1.45 9.93
C VAL A 171 11.79 2.28 11.11
N ALA A 172 11.93 1.70 12.30
CA ALA A 172 12.57 2.36 13.43
C ALA A 172 14.10 2.35 13.35
N ASP A 173 14.66 1.47 12.53
CA ASP A 173 16.10 1.40 12.29
C ASP A 173 16.47 2.15 11.00
N PHE A 174 17.14 3.26 11.12
CA PHE A 174 17.69 4.04 10.01
C PHE A 174 19.21 4.16 10.06
N THR A 175 19.88 3.34 10.88
CA THR A 175 21.33 3.33 11.06
C THR A 175 21.94 1.99 10.65
N GLU A 176 21.51 0.89 11.26
CA GLU A 176 22.09 -0.43 10.99
C GLU A 176 21.72 -0.96 9.58
N VAL A 177 20.52 -0.63 9.06
CA VAL A 177 20.15 -0.97 7.68
C VAL A 177 21.14 -0.40 6.66
N ASP A 178 21.63 0.82 6.88
CA ASP A 178 22.59 1.49 5.99
C ASP A 178 24.02 1.09 6.29
N ASN A 179 24.40 0.87 7.56
CA ASN A 179 25.70 0.37 7.96
C ASN A 179 25.98 -1.01 7.36
N ASN A 180 24.96 -1.87 7.28
CA ASN A 180 25.02 -3.18 6.64
C ASN A 180 25.38 -3.11 5.16
N VAL A 181 25.01 -2.06 4.46
CA VAL A 181 25.41 -1.79 3.07
C VAL A 181 26.83 -1.23 3.02
N THR A 182 27.08 -0.17 3.77
CA THR A 182 28.31 0.64 3.70
C THR A 182 29.56 -0.17 4.05
N ARG A 183 29.48 -1.14 4.99
CA ARG A 183 30.63 -1.99 5.40
C ARG A 183 31.24 -2.79 4.26
N HIS A 184 30.48 -3.12 3.21
CA HIS A 184 30.95 -3.92 2.08
C HIS A 184 31.67 -3.09 1.01
N ILE A 185 31.35 -1.80 0.87
CA ILE A 185 31.77 -0.94 -0.24
C ILE A 185 33.29 -0.91 -0.39
N ASN A 186 34.01 -0.60 0.68
CA ASN A 186 35.48 -0.47 0.63
C ASN A 186 36.18 -1.77 0.28
N GLY A 187 35.62 -2.92 0.62
CA GLY A 187 36.09 -4.24 0.24
C GLY A 187 35.88 -4.50 -1.24
N GLU A 188 34.67 -4.34 -1.70
CA GLU A 188 34.27 -4.66 -3.07
C GLU A 188 34.88 -3.71 -4.10
N LEU A 189 35.07 -2.44 -3.78
CA LEU A 189 35.77 -1.52 -4.67
C LEU A 189 37.26 -1.87 -4.88
N LYS A 190 37.85 -2.72 -4.07
CA LYS A 190 39.22 -3.23 -4.28
C LYS A 190 39.25 -4.44 -5.20
N ASN A 191 38.12 -5.17 -5.31
CA ASN A 191 38.04 -6.37 -6.11
C ASN A 191 37.74 -5.98 -7.59
N ASP A 192 38.24 -6.77 -8.52
CA ASP A 192 38.07 -6.60 -9.95
C ASP A 192 37.18 -7.67 -10.60
N ASP A 193 36.69 -8.64 -9.77
CA ASP A 193 35.97 -9.83 -10.21
C ASP A 193 34.45 -9.63 -10.44
N TRP A 194 33.96 -8.42 -10.27
CA TRP A 194 32.54 -8.08 -10.45
C TRP A 194 32.30 -7.15 -11.64
N SER A 195 31.12 -7.28 -12.26
CA SER A 195 30.61 -6.38 -13.32
C SER A 195 29.38 -5.58 -12.88
N LEU A 196 28.69 -6.04 -11.85
CA LEU A 196 27.50 -5.40 -11.32
C LEU A 196 27.54 -5.32 -9.80
N MET A 197 27.29 -4.16 -9.25
CA MET A 197 27.07 -3.94 -7.82
C MET A 197 25.79 -3.14 -7.61
N VAL A 198 24.80 -3.73 -6.94
CA VAL A 198 23.55 -3.08 -6.54
C VAL A 198 23.64 -2.75 -5.05
N LEU A 199 23.39 -1.50 -4.71
CA LEU A 199 23.36 -0.99 -3.33
C LEU A 199 22.00 -0.34 -3.08
N HIS A 200 21.27 -0.75 -2.04
CA HIS A 200 19.98 -0.17 -1.72
C HIS A 200 19.91 0.27 -0.26
N TYR A 201 19.83 1.58 -0.05
CA TYR A 201 19.80 2.27 1.24
C TYR A 201 18.37 2.59 1.63
N LEU A 202 17.99 2.31 2.86
CA LEU A 202 16.64 2.48 3.40
C LEU A 202 16.52 3.62 4.43
N GLY A 203 17.65 4.13 4.94
CA GLY A 203 17.66 5.03 6.10
C GLY A 203 16.89 6.33 5.89
N LEU A 204 16.91 6.93 4.68
CA LEU A 204 16.16 8.15 4.38
C LEU A 204 14.65 7.90 4.36
N ASP A 205 14.20 6.80 3.77
CA ASP A 205 12.81 6.39 3.76
C ASP A 205 12.29 6.12 5.17
N HIS A 206 13.03 5.34 5.96
CA HIS A 206 12.69 5.06 7.35
C HIS A 206 12.58 6.33 8.21
N ILE A 207 13.51 7.31 8.03
CA ILE A 207 13.41 8.61 8.70
C ILE A 207 12.14 9.35 8.26
N GLY A 208 11.83 9.34 6.97
CA GLY A 208 10.64 9.97 6.42
C GLY A 208 9.37 9.42 7.05
N HIS A 209 9.19 8.10 7.05
CA HIS A 209 8.04 7.43 7.66
C HIS A 209 7.92 7.65 9.17
N LYS A 210 9.05 7.70 9.87
CA LYS A 210 9.08 7.78 11.32
C LYS A 210 8.95 9.20 11.85
N SER A 211 9.74 10.11 11.29
CA SER A 211 9.96 11.45 11.84
C SER A 211 9.52 12.57 10.89
N GLY A 212 9.16 12.22 9.67
CA GLY A 212 8.81 13.15 8.60
C GLY A 212 10.03 13.66 7.81
N PRO A 213 9.79 14.07 6.53
CA PRO A 213 10.87 14.48 5.62
C PRO A 213 11.58 15.79 6.03
N ARG A 214 11.00 16.54 6.97
CA ARG A 214 11.57 17.79 7.51
C ARG A 214 12.17 17.62 8.91
N SER A 215 12.39 16.38 9.35
CA SER A 215 12.95 16.11 10.67
C SER A 215 14.43 16.49 10.76
N SER A 216 14.90 16.74 11.98
CA SER A 216 16.32 17.02 12.25
C SER A 216 17.27 15.87 11.87
N ASN A 217 16.75 14.65 11.74
CA ASN A 217 17.52 13.46 11.34
C ASN A 217 17.75 13.38 9.82
N MET A 218 16.92 14.05 9.02
CA MET A 218 16.96 13.95 7.55
C MET A 218 18.25 14.52 6.96
N VAL A 219 18.62 15.76 7.33
CA VAL A 219 19.80 16.43 6.77
C VAL A 219 21.11 15.70 7.10
N PRO A 220 21.37 15.25 8.35
CA PRO A 220 22.56 14.42 8.65
C PRO A 220 22.64 13.15 7.82
N LYS A 221 21.52 12.44 7.63
CA LYS A 221 21.45 11.23 6.82
C LYS A 221 21.72 11.51 5.33
N GLN A 222 21.21 12.61 4.79
CA GLN A 222 21.53 13.05 3.41
C GLN A 222 23.03 13.32 3.24
N HIS A 223 23.68 13.95 4.21
CA HIS A 223 25.15 14.16 4.18
C HIS A 223 25.91 12.85 4.27
N GLU A 224 25.42 11.86 5.02
CA GLU A 224 25.98 10.52 5.08
C GLU A 224 25.94 9.86 3.70
N MET A 225 24.76 9.88 3.03
CA MET A 225 24.61 9.34 1.67
C MET A 225 25.52 10.06 0.66
N ASP A 226 25.62 11.37 0.72
CA ASP A 226 26.54 12.16 -0.10
C ASP A 226 28.00 11.72 0.09
N SER A 227 28.42 11.46 1.32
CA SER A 227 29.79 11.00 1.62
C SER A 227 30.11 9.61 1.06
N ILE A 228 29.10 8.73 1.06
CA ILE A 228 29.19 7.37 0.49
C ILE A 228 29.33 7.45 -1.03
N ILE A 229 28.47 8.21 -1.71
CA ILE A 229 28.53 8.41 -3.15
C ILE A 229 29.88 9.03 -3.56
N ARG A 230 30.40 9.99 -2.79
CA ARG A 230 31.73 10.57 -3.01
C ARG A 230 32.82 9.51 -2.88
N THR A 231 32.77 8.66 -1.86
CA THR A 231 33.75 7.58 -1.66
C THR A 231 33.77 6.60 -2.84
N ILE A 232 32.61 6.24 -3.36
CA ILE A 232 32.48 5.41 -4.56
C ILE A 232 33.11 6.15 -5.75
N TYR A 233 32.68 7.39 -6.02
CA TYR A 233 33.17 8.18 -7.16
C TYR A 233 34.69 8.42 -7.13
N ASP A 234 35.28 8.73 -5.97
CA ASP A 234 36.72 8.91 -5.79
C ASP A 234 37.47 7.60 -6.10
N SER A 235 36.88 6.46 -5.76
CA SER A 235 37.41 5.15 -6.12
C SER A 235 37.37 4.89 -7.62
N LEU A 236 36.26 5.27 -8.31
CA LEU A 236 36.15 5.18 -9.77
C LEU A 236 37.18 6.07 -10.49
N SER A 237 37.50 7.22 -9.90
CA SER A 237 38.46 8.18 -10.47
C SER A 237 39.93 7.80 -10.24
N SER A 238 40.22 7.07 -9.17
CA SER A 238 41.60 6.78 -8.73
C SER A 238 42.11 5.37 -9.09
N ARG A 239 41.20 4.41 -9.33
CA ARG A 239 41.54 3.00 -9.55
C ARG A 239 41.39 2.59 -11.02
N LYS A 240 42.43 2.11 -11.66
CA LYS A 240 42.48 1.76 -13.08
C LYS A 240 41.43 0.71 -13.48
N HIS A 241 41.15 -0.30 -12.64
CA HIS A 241 40.18 -1.36 -12.93
C HIS A 241 38.71 -0.89 -12.80
N LEU A 242 38.48 0.34 -12.30
CA LEU A 242 37.17 0.98 -12.20
C LEU A 242 36.97 2.15 -13.17
N GLU A 243 37.96 2.48 -14.00
CA GLU A 243 37.92 3.62 -14.89
C GLU A 243 36.76 3.58 -15.90
N SER A 244 36.36 2.37 -16.31
CA SER A 244 35.22 2.11 -17.21
C SER A 244 33.94 1.82 -16.47
N THR A 245 33.77 2.19 -15.21
CA THR A 245 32.57 1.95 -14.42
C THR A 245 31.61 3.13 -14.55
N LEU A 246 30.34 2.80 -14.74
CA LEU A 246 29.22 3.74 -14.63
C LEU A 246 28.63 3.63 -13.21
N LEU A 247 28.48 4.76 -12.54
CA LEU A 247 27.73 4.87 -11.30
C LEU A 247 26.39 5.51 -11.59
N VAL A 248 25.30 4.81 -11.27
CA VAL A 248 23.94 5.33 -11.36
C VAL A 248 23.36 5.42 -9.96
N VAL A 249 22.86 6.60 -9.62
CA VAL A 249 22.16 6.85 -8.33
C VAL A 249 20.74 7.25 -8.64
N CYS A 250 19.77 6.53 -8.12
CA CYS A 250 18.36 6.86 -8.32
C CYS A 250 17.54 6.64 -7.04
N GLY A 251 16.41 7.35 -6.92
CA GLY A 251 15.34 6.98 -6.00
C GLY A 251 14.37 6.02 -6.71
N ASP A 252 13.86 5.05 -6.00
CA ASP A 252 12.76 4.22 -6.50
C ASP A 252 11.45 5.01 -6.47
N HIS A 253 11.23 5.83 -5.45
CA HIS A 253 10.17 6.83 -5.34
C HIS A 253 10.65 8.00 -4.48
N GLY A 254 9.79 8.99 -4.28
CA GLY A 254 9.98 10.06 -3.33
C GLY A 254 8.93 9.99 -2.21
N MET A 255 8.76 11.07 -1.46
CA MET A 255 7.83 11.18 -0.32
C MET A 255 6.99 12.44 -0.39
N ASN A 256 5.79 12.36 0.17
CA ASN A 256 4.98 13.54 0.45
C ASN A 256 5.42 14.25 1.74
N ASP A 257 4.86 15.43 2.02
CA ASP A 257 5.18 16.22 3.22
C ASP A 257 4.90 15.51 4.56
N ALA A 258 4.10 14.44 4.53
CA ALA A 258 3.80 13.63 5.72
C ALA A 258 4.80 12.48 5.94
N GLY A 259 5.75 12.28 5.03
CA GLY A 259 6.68 11.16 5.06
C GLY A 259 6.08 9.83 4.60
N ASN A 260 5.03 9.88 3.79
CA ASN A 260 4.39 8.70 3.19
C ASN A 260 4.61 8.68 1.67
N HIS A 261 4.45 7.50 1.09
CA HIS A 261 4.48 7.27 -0.36
C HIS A 261 3.42 6.23 -0.76
N GLY A 262 3.29 5.92 -2.04
CA GLY A 262 2.31 4.96 -2.57
C GLY A 262 1.19 5.62 -3.39
N ALA A 263 1.12 6.95 -3.42
CA ALA A 263 0.14 7.74 -4.16
C ALA A 263 0.77 8.42 -5.39
N SER A 264 0.35 9.64 -5.71
CA SER A 264 0.75 10.37 -6.93
C SER A 264 1.05 11.85 -6.66
N SER A 265 1.38 12.21 -5.41
CA SER A 265 1.78 13.58 -5.15
C SER A 265 3.11 13.89 -5.84
N PRO A 266 3.36 15.15 -6.27
CA PRO A 266 4.62 15.50 -6.94
C PRO A 266 5.87 15.09 -6.16
N GLY A 267 5.83 15.21 -4.81
CA GLY A 267 6.93 14.77 -3.97
C GLY A 267 7.19 13.27 -4.01
N GLU A 268 6.17 12.45 -4.25
CA GLU A 268 6.29 10.98 -4.36
C GLU A 268 6.74 10.53 -5.75
N THR A 269 6.34 11.27 -6.80
CA THR A 269 6.55 10.88 -8.21
C THR A 269 7.81 11.44 -8.85
N SER A 270 8.57 12.29 -8.14
CA SER A 270 9.74 12.99 -8.69
C SER A 270 11.08 12.63 -8.00
N PRO A 271 11.45 11.33 -7.89
CA PRO A 271 12.76 10.96 -7.36
C PRO A 271 13.90 11.44 -8.26
N ALA A 272 15.08 11.61 -7.67
CA ALA A 272 16.28 12.01 -8.39
C ALA A 272 16.87 10.82 -9.16
N LEU A 273 17.51 11.12 -10.31
CA LEU A 273 18.31 10.17 -11.07
C LEU A 273 19.61 10.85 -11.51
N LEU A 274 20.75 10.25 -11.18
CA LEU A 274 22.07 10.76 -11.54
C LEU A 274 22.89 9.67 -12.21
N PHE A 275 23.57 10.03 -13.29
CA PHE A 275 24.61 9.21 -13.91
C PHE A 275 25.97 9.86 -13.64
N LEU A 276 26.90 9.11 -13.07
CA LEU A 276 28.22 9.61 -12.66
C LEU A 276 29.33 8.72 -13.23
N SER A 277 30.33 9.33 -13.80
CA SER A 277 31.59 8.67 -14.17
C SER A 277 32.62 9.71 -14.52
N PRO A 278 33.95 9.44 -14.35
CA PRO A 278 35.00 10.28 -14.89
C PRO A 278 34.92 10.49 -16.41
N LYS A 279 34.40 9.50 -17.15
CA LYS A 279 34.20 9.58 -18.62
C LYS A 279 33.11 10.57 -19.04
N LEU A 280 32.17 10.92 -18.14
CA LEU A 280 31.11 11.90 -18.44
C LEU A 280 31.65 13.33 -18.62
N LYS A 281 32.86 13.64 -18.11
CA LYS A 281 33.49 14.97 -18.30
C LYS A 281 33.62 15.38 -19.77
N GLY A 282 33.67 14.42 -20.69
CA GLY A 282 33.74 14.67 -22.12
C GLY A 282 32.41 15.07 -22.78
N ILE A 283 31.29 14.80 -22.18
CA ILE A 283 29.95 15.04 -22.73
C ILE A 283 29.03 15.81 -21.78
N GLY A 284 29.36 15.83 -20.48
CA GLY A 284 28.58 16.54 -19.47
C GLY A 284 28.76 18.05 -19.55
N HIS A 285 27.67 18.80 -19.35
CA HIS A 285 27.74 20.24 -19.11
C HIS A 285 27.75 20.48 -17.59
N PRO A 286 28.44 21.57 -17.13
CA PRO A 286 28.35 21.94 -15.72
C PRO A 286 26.90 22.40 -15.43
N TYR A 287 26.25 21.69 -14.53
CA TYR A 287 24.92 22.05 -14.04
C TYR A 287 25.04 22.85 -12.73
N GLU A 288 24.14 23.80 -12.54
CA GLU A 288 24.01 24.45 -11.24
C GLU A 288 23.46 23.45 -10.20
N ALA A 289 24.09 23.44 -9.02
CA ALA A 289 23.61 22.63 -7.90
C ALA A 289 23.88 23.34 -6.56
N PRO A 290 22.88 23.53 -5.71
CA PRO A 290 21.46 23.25 -5.96
C PRO A 290 20.86 24.25 -6.95
N THR A 291 20.02 23.75 -7.87
CA THR A 291 19.20 24.63 -8.71
C THR A 291 17.85 24.92 -8.03
N LEU A 292 17.23 26.03 -8.41
CA LEU A 292 15.85 26.29 -7.99
C LEU A 292 14.89 25.46 -8.84
N PRO A 293 13.84 24.89 -8.27
CA PRO A 293 12.84 24.15 -9.03
C PRO A 293 12.11 25.07 -10.02
N GLN A 294 11.87 24.59 -11.23
CA GLN A 294 11.05 25.29 -12.22
C GLN A 294 9.56 25.21 -11.85
N ASN A 295 9.14 24.08 -11.33
CA ASN A 295 7.86 23.80 -10.70
C ASN A 295 8.11 23.20 -9.32
N GLU A 296 7.09 22.66 -8.64
CA GLU A 296 7.19 22.18 -7.25
C GLU A 296 8.37 21.22 -6.99
N PHE A 297 8.70 20.33 -7.95
CA PHE A 297 9.77 19.32 -7.81
C PHE A 297 10.64 19.15 -9.07
N ASP A 298 10.44 19.95 -10.13
CA ASP A 298 11.19 19.88 -11.38
C ASP A 298 12.50 20.66 -11.28
N PHE A 299 13.54 19.97 -10.83
CA PHE A 299 14.87 20.56 -10.68
C PHE A 299 15.73 20.40 -11.94
N TYR A 300 15.55 19.31 -12.71
CA TYR A 300 16.31 18.93 -13.89
C TYR A 300 15.38 18.34 -14.95
N SER A 301 15.91 18.00 -16.13
CA SER A 301 15.16 17.38 -17.21
C SER A 301 14.42 16.13 -16.71
N GLU A 302 13.12 16.05 -17.04
CA GLU A 302 12.28 14.92 -16.65
C GLU A 302 12.47 13.75 -17.62
N VAL A 303 12.64 12.55 -17.05
CA VAL A 303 12.65 11.26 -17.76
C VAL A 303 11.78 10.26 -17.02
N GLU A 304 11.31 9.23 -17.71
CA GLU A 304 10.60 8.12 -17.03
C GLU A 304 11.60 7.16 -16.36
N GLN A 305 11.25 6.54 -15.25
CA GLN A 305 12.11 5.51 -14.64
C GLN A 305 12.37 4.33 -15.58
N SER A 306 11.41 4.01 -16.48
CA SER A 306 11.59 3.00 -17.52
C SER A 306 12.71 3.32 -18.52
N ASP A 307 13.08 4.61 -18.69
CA ASP A 307 14.11 5.06 -19.62
C ASP A 307 15.52 4.64 -19.18
N ILE A 308 15.68 4.27 -17.91
CA ILE A 308 16.92 3.71 -17.37
C ILE A 308 17.33 2.46 -18.15
N VAL A 309 16.37 1.57 -18.50
CA VAL A 309 16.65 0.27 -19.13
C VAL A 309 17.30 0.41 -20.52
N PRO A 310 16.72 1.11 -21.51
CA PRO A 310 17.32 1.24 -22.83
C PRO A 310 18.59 2.09 -22.79
N THR A 311 18.70 3.02 -21.82
CA THR A 311 19.90 3.83 -21.64
C THR A 311 21.06 2.98 -21.11
N LEU A 312 20.85 2.15 -20.09
CA LEU A 312 21.84 1.20 -19.61
C LEU A 312 22.20 0.16 -20.69
N ALA A 313 21.23 -0.31 -21.47
CA ALA A 313 21.48 -1.24 -22.57
C ALA A 313 22.52 -0.69 -23.59
N ALA A 314 22.35 0.57 -23.99
CA ALA A 314 23.32 1.20 -24.89
C ALA A 314 24.66 1.50 -24.21
N LEU A 315 24.65 1.99 -22.95
CA LEU A 315 25.86 2.38 -22.23
C LEU A 315 26.73 1.18 -21.84
N LEU A 316 26.14 0.01 -21.60
CA LEU A 316 26.80 -1.21 -21.16
C LEU A 316 26.86 -2.30 -22.24
N GLY A 317 26.22 -2.13 -23.39
CA GLY A 317 26.32 -3.02 -24.56
C GLY A 317 25.61 -4.37 -24.38
N PHE A 318 24.34 -4.33 -24.03
CA PHE A 318 23.44 -5.48 -24.04
C PHE A 318 22.13 -5.15 -24.77
N PRO A 319 21.34 -6.14 -25.22
CA PRO A 319 20.06 -5.89 -25.89
C PRO A 319 19.05 -5.23 -24.97
N VAL A 320 18.20 -4.34 -25.51
CA VAL A 320 17.07 -3.76 -24.75
C VAL A 320 16.06 -4.85 -24.44
N SER A 321 15.63 -4.95 -23.19
CA SER A 321 14.68 -5.96 -22.71
C SER A 321 13.39 -5.95 -23.52
N LYS A 322 12.85 -7.15 -23.85
CA LYS A 322 11.68 -7.34 -24.76
C LYS A 322 10.44 -6.53 -24.35
N ASN A 323 10.19 -6.45 -23.05
CA ASN A 323 8.99 -5.81 -22.48
C ASN A 323 9.24 -4.35 -22.05
N ASN A 324 10.38 -3.78 -22.40
CA ASN A 324 10.71 -2.40 -22.06
C ASN A 324 9.84 -1.41 -22.83
N LEU A 325 9.27 -0.45 -22.10
CA LEU A 325 8.54 0.70 -22.64
C LEU A 325 9.36 2.00 -22.57
N GLY A 326 10.55 1.97 -21.97
CA GLY A 326 11.41 3.13 -21.80
C GLY A 326 12.02 3.62 -23.11
N ALA A 327 12.27 4.92 -23.17
CA ALA A 327 12.94 5.61 -24.25
C ALA A 327 14.41 5.89 -23.89
N PHE A 328 15.34 5.66 -24.82
CA PHE A 328 16.73 6.04 -24.61
C PHE A 328 16.85 7.53 -24.33
N ILE A 329 17.68 7.92 -23.36
CA ILE A 329 17.92 9.31 -22.94
C ILE A 329 18.93 9.98 -23.91
N PRO A 330 18.48 10.93 -24.78
CA PRO A 330 19.31 11.46 -25.87
C PRO A 330 20.57 12.21 -25.44
N GLU A 331 20.61 12.70 -24.20
CA GLU A 331 21.76 13.40 -23.61
C GLU A 331 23.06 12.56 -23.61
N PHE A 332 22.94 11.23 -23.74
CA PHE A 332 24.09 10.32 -23.85
C PHE A 332 24.54 10.04 -25.28
N LEU A 333 23.83 10.49 -26.31
CA LEU A 333 24.25 10.31 -27.73
C LEU A 333 25.65 10.84 -28.06
N PRO A 334 26.16 11.91 -27.41
CA PRO A 334 27.52 12.38 -27.65
C PRO A 334 28.64 11.37 -27.38
N PHE A 335 28.40 10.30 -26.60
CA PHE A 335 29.37 9.20 -26.43
C PHE A 335 29.72 8.51 -27.75
N TRP A 336 28.85 8.54 -28.73
CA TRP A 336 29.04 7.93 -30.03
C TRP A 336 29.22 9.02 -31.09
N PRO A 337 30.48 9.30 -31.51
CA PRO A 337 30.73 10.33 -32.50
C PRO A 337 30.20 9.96 -33.90
N SER A 338 30.17 8.67 -34.22
CA SER A 338 29.69 8.19 -35.52
C SER A 338 28.16 8.37 -35.69
N PRO A 339 27.73 8.99 -36.83
CA PRO A 339 26.32 9.05 -37.22
C PRO A 339 25.63 7.68 -37.22
N LYS A 340 26.29 6.65 -37.72
CA LYS A 340 25.77 5.26 -37.79
C LYS A 340 25.45 4.73 -36.41
N ASP A 341 26.34 4.96 -35.44
CA ASP A 341 26.15 4.48 -34.08
C ASP A 341 24.92 5.12 -33.41
N LYS A 342 24.73 6.44 -33.61
CA LYS A 342 23.54 7.16 -33.10
C LYS A 342 22.25 6.62 -33.72
N ILE A 343 22.26 6.37 -35.03
CA ILE A 343 21.12 5.75 -35.73
C ILE A 343 20.82 4.38 -35.14
N GLN A 344 21.87 3.55 -34.94
CA GLN A 344 21.73 2.21 -34.39
C GLN A 344 21.07 2.19 -33.01
N ILE A 345 21.48 3.09 -32.10
CA ILE A 345 20.95 3.16 -30.74
C ILE A 345 19.45 3.46 -30.76
N LEU A 346 19.05 4.51 -31.50
CA LEU A 346 17.66 4.93 -31.52
C LEU A 346 16.77 3.93 -32.26
N ILE A 347 17.22 3.41 -33.42
CA ILE A 347 16.40 2.49 -34.21
C ILE A 347 16.20 1.13 -33.50
N ARG A 348 17.18 0.64 -32.73
CA ARG A 348 17.06 -0.58 -31.92
C ARG A 348 16.02 -0.41 -30.82
N ASN A 349 16.04 0.70 -30.09
CA ASN A 349 15.03 0.98 -29.07
C ASN A 349 13.64 1.19 -29.73
N ALA A 350 13.57 1.91 -30.86
CA ALA A 350 12.32 2.10 -31.58
C ALA A 350 11.72 0.77 -32.08
N ARG A 351 12.53 -0.14 -32.63
CA ARG A 351 12.06 -1.47 -33.07
C ARG A 351 11.62 -2.34 -31.89
N GLN A 352 12.35 -2.30 -30.78
CA GLN A 352 11.97 -3.05 -29.60
C GLN A 352 10.58 -2.62 -29.09
N ILE A 353 10.31 -1.29 -29.02
CA ILE A 353 8.99 -0.78 -28.66
C ILE A 353 7.94 -1.11 -29.72
N LEU A 354 8.30 -1.04 -31.02
CA LEU A 354 7.42 -1.41 -32.11
C LEU A 354 6.91 -2.86 -31.98
N ASN A 355 7.76 -3.80 -31.54
CA ASN A 355 7.34 -5.18 -31.31
C ASN A 355 6.23 -5.30 -30.25
N ILE A 356 6.26 -4.44 -29.24
CA ILE A 356 5.18 -4.38 -28.24
C ILE A 356 3.92 -3.74 -28.82
N VAL A 357 4.07 -2.65 -29.57
CA VAL A 357 2.96 -1.96 -30.24
C VAL A 357 2.27 -2.88 -31.24
N THR A 358 3.03 -3.61 -32.07
CA THR A 358 2.48 -4.55 -33.05
C THR A 358 1.86 -5.79 -32.41
N ALA A 359 2.36 -6.23 -31.26
CA ALA A 359 1.72 -7.30 -30.48
C ALA A 359 0.35 -6.87 -29.92
N ALA A 360 0.18 -5.57 -29.65
CA ALA A 360 -1.08 -5.03 -29.13
C ALA A 360 -2.10 -4.65 -30.22
N PHE A 361 -1.64 -4.09 -31.34
CA PHE A 361 -2.50 -3.50 -32.39
C PHE A 361 -2.47 -4.26 -33.73
N GLY A 362 -1.63 -5.28 -33.85
CA GLY A 362 -1.37 -5.97 -35.10
C GLY A 362 -0.25 -5.32 -35.93
N PRO A 363 0.46 -6.12 -36.77
CA PRO A 363 1.61 -5.64 -37.56
C PRO A 363 1.19 -4.89 -38.85
N GLU A 364 -0.03 -5.03 -39.31
CA GLU A 364 -0.48 -4.62 -40.64
C GLU A 364 -0.31 -3.12 -40.91
N LEU A 365 -0.57 -2.26 -39.91
CA LEU A 365 -0.44 -0.80 -39.99
C LEU A 365 1.02 -0.33 -40.07
N PHE A 366 1.95 -1.11 -39.51
CA PHE A 366 3.36 -0.77 -39.39
C PHE A 366 4.23 -1.39 -40.45
N ASP A 367 3.66 -2.30 -41.27
CA ASP A 367 4.36 -2.89 -42.41
C ASP A 367 4.55 -1.85 -43.50
N VAL A 368 5.80 -1.52 -43.80
CA VAL A 368 6.19 -0.57 -44.86
C VAL A 368 5.80 -1.05 -46.25
N ALA A 369 5.69 -2.38 -46.44
CA ALA A 369 5.26 -3.01 -47.70
C ALA A 369 3.74 -3.08 -47.83
N SER A 370 2.96 -2.78 -46.79
CA SER A 370 1.49 -2.81 -46.87
C SER A 370 0.94 -1.82 -47.87
N SER A 371 -0.09 -2.25 -48.62
CA SER A 371 -0.84 -1.39 -49.56
C SER A 371 -1.65 -0.29 -48.88
N THR A 372 -1.94 -0.46 -47.60
CA THR A 372 -2.69 0.54 -46.79
C THR A 372 -1.73 1.62 -46.29
N ASP A 373 -1.96 2.86 -46.72
CA ASP A 373 -1.15 4.01 -46.23
C ASP A 373 -1.75 4.59 -44.96
N PRO A 374 -1.11 4.39 -43.78
CA PRO A 374 -1.64 4.91 -42.52
C PRO A 374 -1.72 6.43 -42.48
N CYS A 375 -0.94 7.15 -43.31
CA CYS A 375 -0.99 8.62 -43.38
C CYS A 375 -2.26 9.16 -44.05
N GLN A 376 -3.01 8.30 -44.75
CA GLN A 376 -4.27 8.68 -45.41
C GLN A 376 -5.51 8.24 -44.60
N LEU A 377 -5.32 7.51 -43.51
CA LEU A 377 -6.39 7.06 -42.62
C LEU A 377 -6.86 8.19 -41.69
N GLU A 378 -8.01 8.00 -41.06
CA GLU A 378 -8.51 8.89 -40.04
C GLU A 378 -7.46 9.11 -38.94
N ARG A 379 -7.31 10.35 -38.50
CA ARG A 379 -6.31 10.70 -37.48
C ARG A 379 -6.67 10.10 -36.12
N THR A 380 -6.05 8.97 -35.83
CA THR A 380 -6.02 8.35 -34.50
C THR A 380 -4.57 8.27 -34.03
N ASP A 381 -4.32 8.22 -32.73
CA ASP A 381 -2.97 8.12 -32.18
C ASP A 381 -2.15 6.98 -32.78
N ILE A 382 -2.79 5.84 -33.05
CA ILE A 382 -2.13 4.69 -33.66
C ILE A 382 -1.80 4.90 -35.13
N ASN A 383 -2.69 5.54 -35.90
CA ASN A 383 -2.45 5.80 -37.34
C ASN A 383 -1.36 6.88 -37.51
N GLU A 384 -1.33 7.90 -36.66
CA GLU A 384 -0.23 8.86 -36.63
C GLU A 384 1.10 8.19 -36.28
N LEU A 385 1.10 7.30 -35.29
CA LEU A 385 2.29 6.56 -34.88
C LEU A 385 2.81 5.68 -36.02
N ALA A 386 1.93 5.02 -36.76
CA ALA A 386 2.28 4.19 -37.93
C ALA A 386 2.80 5.04 -39.12
N CYS A 387 2.20 6.22 -39.35
CA CYS A 387 2.66 7.17 -40.37
C CYS A 387 4.08 7.68 -40.06
N ASP A 388 4.30 8.15 -38.84
CA ASP A 388 5.61 8.62 -38.37
C ASP A 388 6.67 7.50 -38.49
N TRP A 389 6.30 6.23 -38.19
CA TRP A 389 7.20 5.08 -38.30
C TRP A 389 7.71 4.84 -39.74
N ARG A 390 6.85 4.94 -40.75
CA ARG A 390 7.24 4.83 -42.16
C ARG A 390 8.30 5.86 -42.54
N PHE A 391 8.07 7.13 -42.14
CA PHE A 391 9.02 8.21 -42.41
C PHE A 391 10.38 7.94 -41.72
N ILE A 392 10.38 7.55 -40.46
CA ILE A 392 11.59 7.28 -39.68
C ILE A 392 12.41 6.15 -40.33
N THR A 393 11.75 5.04 -40.71
CA THR A 393 12.42 3.86 -41.26
C THR A 393 13.04 4.16 -42.62
N GLN A 394 12.30 4.79 -43.53
CA GLN A 394 12.79 5.15 -44.85
C GLN A 394 13.99 6.12 -44.76
N ARG A 395 13.90 7.09 -43.89
CA ARG A 395 14.96 8.08 -43.68
C ARG A 395 16.20 7.50 -43.04
N ALA A 396 16.03 6.54 -42.07
CA ALA A 396 17.15 5.87 -41.41
C ALA A 396 18.06 5.13 -42.40
N LEU A 397 17.50 4.44 -43.38
CA LEU A 397 18.26 3.70 -44.41
C LEU A 397 19.07 4.67 -45.27
N SER A 398 18.50 5.82 -45.68
CA SER A 398 19.18 6.81 -46.49
C SER A 398 20.33 7.49 -45.72
N LEU A 399 20.12 7.87 -44.44
CA LEU A 399 21.13 8.47 -43.58
C LEU A 399 22.29 7.51 -43.28
N ASN A 400 21.99 6.24 -43.04
CA ASN A 400 23.01 5.23 -42.80
C ASN A 400 23.93 5.02 -44.02
N SER A 401 23.41 5.05 -45.22
CA SER A 401 24.18 4.91 -46.47
C SER A 401 25.07 6.13 -46.73
N GLN A 402 24.61 7.33 -46.36
CA GLN A 402 25.35 8.59 -46.55
C GLN A 402 26.35 8.90 -45.42
N ASN A 403 26.28 8.17 -44.30
CA ASN A 403 27.04 8.43 -43.06
C ASN A 403 26.90 9.89 -42.57
N THR A 404 25.69 10.42 -42.65
CA THR A 404 25.34 11.77 -42.23
C THR A 404 24.43 11.75 -41.00
N ILE A 405 24.47 12.84 -40.24
CA ILE A 405 23.53 13.09 -39.14
C ILE A 405 22.47 14.08 -39.63
N ASP A 406 21.22 13.74 -39.33
CA ASP A 406 20.07 14.60 -39.48
C ASP A 406 19.47 14.84 -38.08
N GLN A 407 19.62 16.07 -37.60
CA GLN A 407 19.13 16.45 -36.28
C GLN A 407 17.59 16.35 -36.17
N GLU A 408 16.92 16.64 -37.30
CA GLU A 408 15.47 16.47 -37.39
C GLU A 408 15.05 15.03 -37.25
N TRP A 409 15.78 14.09 -37.88
CA TRP A 409 15.52 12.64 -37.74
C TRP A 409 15.75 12.18 -36.31
N LEU A 410 16.84 12.61 -35.65
CA LEU A 410 17.11 12.26 -34.25
C LEU A 410 15.97 12.70 -33.33
N THR A 411 15.52 13.94 -33.51
CA THR A 411 14.42 14.51 -32.72
C THR A 411 13.10 13.81 -33.01
N SER A 412 12.81 13.51 -34.28
CA SER A 412 11.57 12.84 -34.70
C SER A 412 11.51 11.40 -34.20
N THR A 413 12.64 10.68 -34.25
CA THR A 413 12.73 9.30 -33.74
C THR A 413 12.57 9.26 -32.21
N SER A 414 13.23 10.15 -31.47
CA SER A 414 13.06 10.25 -30.03
C SER A 414 11.62 10.62 -29.66
N ARG A 415 10.99 11.53 -30.41
CA ARG A 415 9.58 11.89 -30.23
C ARG A 415 8.65 10.71 -30.52
N TRP A 416 8.93 9.92 -31.55
CA TRP A 416 8.16 8.73 -31.88
C TRP A 416 8.21 7.69 -30.74
N ILE A 417 9.42 7.43 -30.20
CA ILE A 417 9.60 6.50 -29.08
C ILE A 417 8.78 6.99 -27.87
N ARG A 418 8.82 8.29 -27.56
CA ARG A 418 7.99 8.89 -26.50
C ARG A 418 6.49 8.78 -26.76
N LYS A 419 6.02 9.01 -27.98
CA LYS A 419 4.62 8.82 -28.36
C LYS A 419 4.20 7.36 -28.17
N ALA A 420 5.02 6.40 -28.62
CA ALA A 420 4.76 4.97 -28.46
C ALA A 420 4.74 4.56 -26.97
N GLN A 421 5.70 5.06 -26.18
CA GLN A 421 5.73 4.89 -24.73
C GLN A 421 4.43 5.40 -24.07
N ASN A 422 4.00 6.61 -24.40
CA ASN A 422 2.80 7.22 -23.86
C ASN A 422 1.53 6.46 -24.27
N LEU A 423 1.44 6.04 -25.55
CA LEU A 423 0.32 5.23 -26.04
C LEU A 423 0.24 3.89 -25.29
N MET A 424 1.35 3.16 -25.21
CA MET A 424 1.38 1.86 -24.51
C MET A 424 1.16 2.02 -23.00
N SER A 425 1.61 3.11 -22.41
CA SER A 425 1.37 3.44 -21.01
C SER A 425 -0.10 3.74 -20.73
N SER A 426 -0.75 4.49 -21.60
CA SER A 426 -2.19 4.77 -21.47
C SER A 426 -3.04 3.51 -21.64
N MET A 427 -2.60 2.56 -22.49
CA MET A 427 -3.24 1.26 -22.68
C MET A 427 -2.98 0.27 -21.54
N ALA A 428 -2.09 0.58 -20.60
CA ALA A 428 -1.95 -0.20 -19.37
C ALA A 428 -3.28 -0.28 -18.59
N SER A 429 -4.27 0.54 -18.97
CA SER A 429 -5.63 0.60 -18.46
C SER A 429 -6.65 -0.15 -19.34
N ASN A 430 -6.25 -1.15 -20.13
CA ASN A 430 -7.20 -1.96 -20.91
C ASN A 430 -7.99 -2.90 -19.98
N TYR A 431 -9.18 -2.46 -19.64
CA TYR A 431 -10.12 -3.20 -18.80
C TYR A 431 -10.91 -4.21 -19.62
N GLU A 432 -11.09 -5.43 -19.08
CA GLU A 432 -12.01 -6.40 -19.68
C GLU A 432 -13.46 -6.03 -19.36
N MET A 433 -14.06 -5.19 -20.21
CA MET A 433 -15.40 -4.67 -20.01
C MET A 433 -16.48 -5.73 -19.75
N PRO A 434 -16.50 -6.91 -20.42
CA PRO A 434 -17.47 -7.97 -20.12
C PRO A 434 -17.36 -8.44 -18.65
N ARG A 435 -16.17 -8.61 -18.10
CA ARG A 435 -15.98 -9.01 -16.70
C ARG A 435 -16.37 -7.91 -15.73
N LEU A 436 -16.07 -6.63 -16.05
CA LEU A 436 -16.52 -5.50 -15.25
C LEU A 436 -18.06 -5.44 -15.15
N TYR A 437 -18.76 -5.52 -16.30
CA TYR A 437 -20.21 -5.51 -16.30
C TYR A 437 -20.81 -6.76 -15.64
N THR A 438 -20.20 -7.92 -15.78
CA THR A 438 -20.65 -9.16 -15.12
C THR A 438 -20.51 -9.04 -13.61
N GLY A 439 -19.35 -8.60 -13.10
CA GLY A 439 -19.13 -8.39 -11.67
C GLY A 439 -20.09 -7.34 -11.10
N LEU A 440 -20.23 -6.19 -11.78
CA LEU A 440 -21.18 -5.14 -11.39
C LEU A 440 -22.64 -5.64 -11.41
N GLY A 441 -23.02 -6.41 -12.43
CA GLY A 441 -24.36 -7.00 -12.54
C GLY A 441 -24.67 -7.97 -11.39
N LEU A 442 -23.73 -8.85 -11.03
CA LEU A 442 -23.88 -9.76 -9.89
C LEU A 442 -24.00 -9.01 -8.57
N ALA A 443 -23.21 -7.96 -8.35
CA ALA A 443 -23.33 -7.10 -7.18
C ALA A 443 -24.69 -6.39 -7.14
N GLY A 444 -25.18 -5.90 -8.29
CA GLY A 444 -26.52 -5.32 -8.43
C GLY A 444 -27.64 -6.31 -8.13
N ILE A 445 -27.51 -7.56 -8.58
CA ILE A 445 -28.47 -8.63 -8.26
C ILE A 445 -28.48 -8.91 -6.75
N ALA A 446 -27.30 -9.00 -6.11
CA ALA A 446 -27.20 -9.16 -4.66
C ALA A 446 -27.87 -7.98 -3.92
N LEU A 447 -27.69 -6.75 -4.40
CA LEU A 447 -28.36 -5.57 -3.85
C LEU A 447 -29.90 -5.64 -4.03
N ILE A 448 -30.41 -6.02 -5.19
CA ILE A 448 -31.85 -6.17 -5.44
C ILE A 448 -32.47 -7.25 -4.53
N ILE A 449 -31.80 -8.41 -4.40
CA ILE A 449 -32.26 -9.50 -3.52
C ILE A 449 -32.36 -9.01 -2.07
N THR A 450 -31.36 -8.28 -1.59
CA THR A 450 -31.33 -7.77 -0.22
C THR A 450 -32.26 -6.59 -0.01
N ALA A 451 -32.34 -5.64 -0.95
CA ALA A 451 -33.25 -4.50 -0.89
C ALA A 451 -34.71 -4.92 -0.96
N SER A 452 -35.07 -5.95 -1.73
CA SER A 452 -36.44 -6.50 -1.78
C SER A 452 -36.92 -7.05 -0.46
N THR A 453 -36.02 -7.48 0.43
CA THR A 453 -36.35 -7.90 1.80
C THR A 453 -36.67 -6.72 2.74
N PHE A 454 -36.36 -5.47 2.32
CA PHE A 454 -36.44 -4.24 3.14
C PHE A 454 -37.09 -3.03 2.46
N LEU A 455 -37.90 -3.19 1.47
CA LEU A 455 -38.55 -2.13 0.62
C LEU A 455 -39.29 -0.99 1.36
N THR A 456 -39.14 -0.85 2.67
CA THR A 456 -39.73 0.21 3.48
C THR A 456 -38.77 1.28 4.01
N GLN A 457 -37.46 1.18 3.75
CA GLN A 457 -36.53 2.22 4.22
C GLN A 457 -35.67 2.78 3.07
N ARG A 458 -35.79 4.09 2.84
CA ARG A 458 -35.05 4.84 1.81
C ARG A 458 -33.54 4.84 2.13
N VAL A 459 -32.71 4.37 1.20
CA VAL A 459 -31.26 4.38 1.30
C VAL A 459 -30.67 5.46 0.38
N LEU A 460 -29.86 6.34 0.94
CA LEU A 460 -29.10 7.36 0.20
C LEU A 460 -27.84 6.74 -0.40
N SER A 461 -27.82 6.47 -1.69
CA SER A 461 -26.64 5.91 -2.39
C SER A 461 -26.00 6.82 -3.44
N ALA A 462 -26.48 8.07 -3.60
CA ALA A 462 -26.10 8.94 -4.71
C ALA A 462 -24.78 9.73 -4.54
N MET A 463 -24.09 9.68 -3.39
CA MET A 463 -22.97 10.56 -3.08
C MET A 463 -21.56 10.02 -3.35
N MET A 464 -21.40 8.81 -3.87
CA MET A 464 -20.09 8.14 -3.94
C MET A 464 -19.29 8.34 -5.25
N PHE A 465 -19.69 9.26 -6.11
CA PHE A 465 -19.14 9.36 -7.47
C PHE A 465 -18.11 10.45 -7.72
N ALA A 466 -17.77 11.26 -6.73
CA ALA A 466 -16.75 12.30 -6.87
C ALA A 466 -15.40 11.86 -6.31
N SER A 467 -14.31 12.05 -7.04
CA SER A 467 -12.95 11.68 -6.61
C SER A 467 -12.54 12.36 -5.29
N SER A 468 -12.81 13.66 -5.16
CA SER A 468 -12.56 14.40 -3.91
C SER A 468 -13.32 13.84 -2.71
N TYR A 469 -14.53 13.31 -2.92
CA TYR A 469 -15.30 12.66 -1.87
C TYR A 469 -14.62 11.38 -1.35
N VAL A 470 -14.03 10.57 -2.23
CA VAL A 470 -13.32 9.34 -1.84
C VAL A 470 -12.07 9.68 -1.01
N GLU A 471 -11.34 10.73 -1.36
CA GLU A 471 -10.15 11.18 -0.63
C GLU A 471 -10.51 11.74 0.76
N GLU A 472 -11.68 12.39 0.90
CA GLU A 472 -12.14 13.04 2.13
C GLU A 472 -13.31 12.29 2.81
N GLU A 473 -13.50 11.00 2.50
CA GLU A 473 -14.60 10.16 2.99
C GLU A 473 -14.71 10.15 4.53
N HIS A 474 -13.61 10.31 5.24
CA HIS A 474 -13.57 10.39 6.70
C HIS A 474 -14.44 11.53 7.25
N HIS A 475 -14.52 12.69 6.57
CA HIS A 475 -15.38 13.79 6.97
C HIS A 475 -16.86 13.41 6.97
N PHE A 476 -17.32 12.66 5.94
CA PHE A 476 -18.68 12.16 5.89
C PHE A 476 -19.00 11.27 7.10
N TRP A 477 -18.14 10.30 7.39
CA TRP A 477 -18.37 9.37 8.51
C TRP A 477 -18.37 10.07 9.87
N TYR A 478 -17.48 11.03 10.07
CA TYR A 478 -17.45 11.82 11.30
C TYR A 478 -18.69 12.71 11.48
N TRP A 479 -19.12 13.40 10.41
CA TRP A 479 -20.34 14.19 10.47
C TRP A 479 -21.57 13.31 10.64
N ALA A 480 -21.68 12.21 9.93
CA ALA A 480 -22.80 11.28 10.05
C ALA A 480 -22.88 10.71 11.48
N ALA A 481 -21.75 10.27 12.07
CA ALA A 481 -21.72 9.78 13.45
C ALA A 481 -22.07 10.88 14.47
N THR A 482 -21.60 12.11 14.26
CA THR A 482 -21.92 13.25 15.13
C THR A 482 -23.41 13.60 15.11
N LEU A 483 -24.00 13.73 13.91
CA LEU A 483 -25.43 14.01 13.74
C LEU A 483 -26.29 12.87 14.29
N TRP A 484 -25.82 11.62 14.14
CA TRP A 484 -26.49 10.45 14.68
C TRP A 484 -26.53 10.45 16.21
N LEU A 485 -25.44 10.75 16.87
CA LEU A 485 -25.38 10.88 18.34
C LEU A 485 -26.28 12.04 18.83
N ALA A 486 -26.29 13.16 18.11
CA ALA A 486 -27.19 14.27 18.41
C ALA A 486 -28.68 13.88 18.28
N PHE A 487 -29.02 13.13 17.23
CA PHE A 487 -30.37 12.56 17.04
C PHE A 487 -30.78 11.62 18.18
N LEU A 488 -29.89 10.69 18.55
CA LEU A 488 -30.13 9.76 19.66
C LEU A 488 -30.31 10.51 21.00
N GLY A 489 -29.50 11.52 21.25
CA GLY A 489 -29.60 12.39 22.43
C GLY A 489 -30.93 13.16 22.48
N ALA A 490 -31.34 13.79 21.38
CA ALA A 490 -32.63 14.47 21.28
C ALA A 490 -33.81 13.50 21.50
N LYS A 491 -33.71 12.28 20.98
CA LYS A 491 -34.70 11.24 21.19
C LYS A 491 -34.78 10.79 22.66
N ALA A 492 -33.62 10.64 23.33
CA ALA A 492 -33.54 10.30 24.74
C ALA A 492 -34.19 11.37 25.63
N ILE A 493 -33.94 12.65 25.36
CA ILE A 493 -34.55 13.81 26.07
C ILE A 493 -36.07 13.78 25.89
N ARG A 494 -36.58 13.61 24.66
CA ARG A 494 -37.99 13.56 24.37
C ARG A 494 -38.74 12.44 25.10
N ARG A 495 -38.09 11.26 25.27
CA ARG A 495 -38.69 10.09 25.92
C ARG A 495 -38.74 10.22 27.45
N SER A 496 -37.68 10.75 28.07
CA SER A 496 -37.57 10.75 29.53
C SER A 496 -38.06 12.02 30.19
N SER A 497 -38.35 13.11 29.42
CA SER A 497 -38.66 14.43 29.91
C SER A 497 -37.63 15.01 30.91
N LYS A 498 -36.53 14.35 31.11
CA LYS A 498 -35.43 14.77 32.00
C LYS A 498 -34.19 15.14 31.16
N LEU A 499 -33.71 16.37 31.39
CA LEU A 499 -32.50 16.86 30.74
C LEU A 499 -31.26 15.99 31.07
N SER A 500 -31.24 15.36 32.24
CA SER A 500 -30.18 14.45 32.68
C SER A 500 -30.01 13.25 31.74
N SER A 501 -31.06 12.77 31.10
CA SER A 501 -31.01 11.66 30.16
C SER A 501 -30.28 12.02 28.86
N GLY A 502 -30.23 13.30 28.50
CA GLY A 502 -29.45 13.81 27.37
C GLY A 502 -27.98 14.11 27.71
N GLY A 503 -27.67 14.27 29.02
CA GLY A 503 -26.34 14.67 29.47
C GLY A 503 -25.23 13.69 29.06
N TRP A 504 -25.49 12.39 29.14
CA TRP A 504 -24.57 11.37 28.68
C TRP A 504 -24.27 11.42 27.17
N TYR A 505 -25.24 11.81 26.36
CA TYR A 505 -25.02 12.02 24.93
C TYR A 505 -24.14 13.24 24.63
N LEU A 506 -24.10 14.27 25.49
CA LEU A 506 -23.13 15.35 25.37
C LEU A 506 -21.69 14.84 25.59
N VAL A 507 -21.49 13.92 26.54
CA VAL A 507 -20.21 13.27 26.77
C VAL A 507 -19.82 12.43 25.53
N ALA A 508 -20.77 11.70 24.95
CA ALA A 508 -20.54 10.94 23.72
C ALA A 508 -20.19 11.83 22.53
N LEU A 509 -20.84 12.98 22.37
CA LEU A 509 -20.55 13.99 21.36
C LEU A 509 -19.14 14.58 21.55
N LEU A 510 -18.73 14.86 22.78
CA LEU A 510 -17.38 15.30 23.08
C LEU A 510 -16.35 14.21 22.75
N ALA A 511 -16.62 12.96 23.14
CA ALA A 511 -15.76 11.83 22.78
C ALA A 511 -15.63 11.67 21.24
N MET A 512 -16.74 11.81 20.49
CA MET A 512 -16.72 11.79 19.03
C MET A 512 -15.94 12.96 18.44
N ARG A 513 -16.04 14.17 19.05
CA ARG A 513 -15.26 15.33 18.60
C ARG A 513 -13.75 15.11 18.78
N ILE A 514 -13.35 14.46 19.88
CA ILE A 514 -11.95 14.10 20.13
C ILE A 514 -11.53 13.01 19.13
N THR A 515 -12.35 11.98 18.94
CA THR A 515 -12.10 10.88 17.96
C THR A 515 -11.84 11.42 16.57
N ARG A 516 -12.64 12.40 16.11
CA ARG A 516 -12.47 13.02 14.79
C ARG A 516 -11.08 13.66 14.58
N SER A 517 -10.49 14.23 15.62
CA SER A 517 -9.20 14.93 15.53
C SER A 517 -8.02 14.10 16.04
N TRP A 518 -8.21 12.77 16.21
CA TRP A 518 -7.23 11.95 16.93
C TRP A 518 -5.96 11.76 16.13
N ASN A 519 -6.02 11.06 14.99
CA ASN A 519 -4.87 10.73 14.14
C ASN A 519 -5.21 10.97 12.67
N GLN A 520 -4.46 11.84 12.00
CA GLN A 520 -4.68 12.22 10.60
C GLN A 520 -3.56 11.71 9.67
N THR A 521 -2.71 10.80 10.11
CA THR A 521 -1.54 10.34 9.33
C THR A 521 -1.89 9.70 8.00
N GLY A 522 -3.02 9.00 7.90
CA GLY A 522 -3.48 8.38 6.66
C GLY A 522 -4.28 9.29 5.73
N GLN A 523 -4.56 10.53 6.12
CA GLN A 523 -5.43 11.42 5.36
C GLN A 523 -4.68 12.19 4.28
N LYS A 524 -5.40 12.72 3.27
CA LYS A 524 -4.83 13.56 2.20
C LYS A 524 -4.05 14.76 2.76
N PHE A 525 -4.56 15.36 3.83
CA PHE A 525 -3.94 16.48 4.54
C PHE A 525 -3.23 16.00 5.81
N ALA A 526 -2.42 14.96 5.71
CA ALA A 526 -1.71 14.37 6.85
C ALA A 526 -0.77 15.36 7.59
N GLY A 527 -0.41 16.49 6.95
CA GLY A 527 0.32 17.60 7.58
C GLY A 527 -0.52 18.44 8.53
N GLU A 528 -1.87 18.30 8.52
CA GLU A 528 -2.73 19.05 9.42
C GLU A 528 -2.52 18.66 10.90
N PRO A 529 -2.72 19.61 11.81
CA PRO A 529 -2.56 19.36 13.25
C PRO A 529 -3.59 18.35 13.76
N ASP A 530 -3.13 17.31 14.46
CA ASP A 530 -3.96 16.33 15.15
C ASP A 530 -3.56 16.15 16.61
N ILE A 531 -4.39 15.43 17.37
CA ILE A 531 -4.15 15.23 18.81
C ILE A 531 -2.89 14.40 19.04
N VAL A 532 -2.61 13.41 18.21
CA VAL A 532 -1.41 12.58 18.36
C VAL A 532 -0.16 13.42 18.18
N LYS A 533 -0.05 14.19 17.09
CA LYS A 533 1.13 15.03 16.80
C LYS A 533 1.30 16.17 17.79
N LEU A 534 0.21 16.92 18.09
CA LEU A 534 0.31 18.14 18.92
C LEU A 534 0.31 17.86 20.41
N PHE A 535 -0.41 16.83 20.87
CA PHE A 535 -0.65 16.62 22.29
C PHE A 535 0.03 15.35 22.81
N VAL A 536 -0.15 14.21 22.16
CA VAL A 536 0.36 12.93 22.64
C VAL A 536 1.89 12.91 22.64
N HIS A 537 2.53 13.35 21.56
CA HIS A 537 4.01 13.44 21.49
C HIS A 537 4.57 14.44 22.50
N ARG A 538 3.84 15.52 22.81
CA ARG A 538 4.28 16.52 23.80
C ARG A 538 4.08 16.06 25.25
N TYR A 539 3.04 15.24 25.50
CA TYR A 539 2.66 14.80 26.84
C TYR A 539 2.50 13.28 26.92
N PRO A 540 3.57 12.48 26.74
CA PRO A 540 3.48 11.02 26.74
C PRO A 540 2.93 10.42 28.02
N ALA A 541 3.08 11.10 29.17
CA ALA A 541 2.52 10.66 30.45
C ALA A 541 0.99 10.56 30.42
N VAL A 542 0.30 11.48 29.68
CA VAL A 542 -1.16 11.45 29.53
C VAL A 542 -1.57 10.27 28.67
N LEU A 543 -0.79 9.96 27.63
CA LEU A 543 -1.01 8.76 26.82
C LEU A 543 -0.98 7.49 27.68
N TRP A 544 0.09 7.31 28.46
CA TRP A 544 0.24 6.13 29.30
C TRP A 544 -0.84 6.04 30.39
N LEU A 545 -1.28 7.17 30.94
CA LEU A 545 -2.42 7.21 31.86
C LEU A 545 -3.70 6.71 31.19
N ALA A 546 -4.02 7.19 29.97
CA ALA A 546 -5.18 6.73 29.22
C ALA A 546 -5.10 5.24 28.88
N ILE A 547 -3.92 4.75 28.52
CA ILE A 547 -3.67 3.31 28.29
C ILE A 547 -3.94 2.52 29.56
N ILE A 548 -3.36 2.90 30.70
CA ILE A 548 -3.57 2.22 32.00
C ILE A 548 -5.05 2.20 32.37
N VAL A 549 -5.77 3.32 32.20
CA VAL A 549 -7.21 3.38 32.45
C VAL A 549 -7.97 2.40 31.59
N MET A 550 -7.67 2.32 30.28
CA MET A 550 -8.35 1.39 29.39
C MET A 550 -8.07 -0.08 29.73
N TYR A 551 -6.81 -0.44 30.05
CA TYR A 551 -6.46 -1.78 30.53
C TYR A 551 -7.16 -2.11 31.87
N GLY A 552 -7.27 -1.12 32.76
CA GLY A 552 -8.02 -1.26 34.03
C GLY A 552 -9.51 -1.49 33.82
N ILE A 553 -10.13 -0.80 32.86
CA ILE A 553 -11.53 -1.02 32.46
C ILE A 553 -11.68 -2.44 31.94
N THR A 554 -10.86 -2.88 30.98
CA THR A 554 -10.91 -4.24 30.42
C THR A 554 -10.74 -5.28 31.52
N TRP A 555 -9.78 -5.11 32.44
CA TRP A 555 -9.61 -5.98 33.61
C TRP A 555 -10.88 -6.06 34.44
N SER A 556 -11.49 -4.92 34.79
CA SER A 556 -12.70 -4.87 35.62
C SER A 556 -13.93 -5.52 34.94
N GLN A 557 -14.05 -5.43 33.62
CA GLN A 557 -15.14 -6.02 32.85
C GLN A 557 -14.96 -7.52 32.61
N MET A 558 -13.74 -8.04 32.63
CA MET A 558 -13.47 -9.49 32.51
C MET A 558 -13.84 -10.25 33.80
N LEU A 559 -13.65 -9.67 35.00
CA LEU A 559 -13.84 -10.35 36.26
C LEU A 559 -15.27 -10.94 36.45
N PRO A 560 -16.35 -10.16 36.24
CA PRO A 560 -17.72 -10.71 36.36
C PRO A 560 -17.98 -11.84 35.37
N SER A 561 -17.30 -11.87 34.26
CA SER A 561 -17.45 -12.92 33.25
C SER A 561 -16.77 -14.23 33.62
N LEU A 562 -15.85 -14.21 34.59
CA LEU A 562 -15.08 -15.35 35.11
C LEU A 562 -15.60 -15.87 36.48
N GLU A 563 -16.78 -15.46 36.96
CA GLU A 563 -17.28 -15.82 38.30
C GLU A 563 -17.44 -17.35 38.54
N SER A 564 -17.37 -18.16 37.48
CA SER A 564 -17.36 -19.66 37.67
C SER A 564 -16.02 -20.19 38.17
N ILE A 565 -14.98 -19.37 38.14
CA ILE A 565 -13.65 -19.68 38.65
C ILE A 565 -13.51 -19.02 40.03
N PRO A 566 -12.81 -19.65 40.99
CA PRO A 566 -12.55 -19.02 42.28
C PRO A 566 -11.97 -17.62 42.13
N VAL A 567 -12.43 -16.64 42.92
CA VAL A 567 -12.10 -15.23 42.81
C VAL A 567 -10.59 -15.00 42.74
N ILE A 568 -9.81 -15.69 43.56
CA ILE A 568 -8.35 -15.57 43.56
C ILE A 568 -7.78 -16.00 42.20
N ALA A 569 -8.23 -17.13 41.68
CA ALA A 569 -7.74 -17.65 40.39
C ALA A 569 -8.17 -16.73 39.20
N SER A 570 -9.44 -16.28 39.18
CA SER A 570 -9.94 -15.39 38.13
C SER A 570 -9.19 -14.03 38.13
N THR A 571 -8.97 -13.46 39.34
CA THR A 571 -8.22 -12.21 39.50
C THR A 571 -6.75 -12.40 39.07
N SER A 572 -6.12 -13.53 39.46
CA SER A 572 -4.73 -13.81 39.08
C SER A 572 -4.56 -13.97 37.57
N ILE A 573 -5.41 -14.80 36.92
CA ILE A 573 -5.36 -15.03 35.46
C ILE A 573 -5.57 -13.73 34.71
N THR A 574 -6.57 -12.94 35.08
CA THR A 574 -6.87 -11.68 34.44
C THR A 574 -5.74 -10.66 34.63
N SER A 575 -5.16 -10.58 35.85
CA SER A 575 -4.05 -9.68 36.14
C SER A 575 -2.79 -10.08 35.35
N VAL A 576 -2.48 -11.37 35.26
CA VAL A 576 -1.33 -11.86 34.46
C VAL A 576 -1.53 -11.52 32.99
N LEU A 577 -2.72 -11.74 32.42
CA LEU A 577 -3.00 -11.41 31.02
C LEU A 577 -2.84 -9.90 30.76
N ILE A 578 -3.49 -9.07 31.55
CA ILE A 578 -3.45 -7.60 31.38
C ILE A 578 -2.04 -7.07 31.59
N SER A 579 -1.31 -7.54 32.61
CA SER A 579 0.08 -7.12 32.85
C SER A 579 1.01 -7.58 31.70
N SER A 580 0.82 -8.80 31.17
CA SER A 580 1.58 -9.28 30.02
C SER A 580 1.31 -8.44 28.77
N ALA A 581 0.04 -8.12 28.49
CA ALA A 581 -0.35 -7.27 27.36
C ALA A 581 0.20 -5.84 27.51
N PHE A 582 0.17 -5.29 28.74
CA PHE A 582 0.73 -3.97 29.02
C PHE A 582 2.25 -3.92 28.85
N THR A 583 2.98 -4.92 29.40
CA THR A 583 4.45 -4.98 29.24
C THR A 583 4.88 -5.24 27.81
N PHE A 584 4.09 -6.04 27.06
CA PHE A 584 4.28 -6.19 25.62
C PHE A 584 4.09 -4.84 24.92
N LYS A 585 2.98 -4.13 25.18
CA LYS A 585 2.71 -2.81 24.58
C LYS A 585 3.80 -1.81 24.86
N LEU A 586 4.34 -1.83 26.07
CA LEU A 586 5.43 -0.94 26.50
C LEU A 586 6.71 -1.23 25.73
N ALA A 587 7.12 -2.50 25.63
CA ALA A 587 8.31 -2.91 24.89
C ALA A 587 8.15 -2.68 23.37
N PHE A 588 6.95 -2.97 22.82
CA PHE A 588 6.65 -2.67 21.42
C PHE A 588 6.76 -1.18 21.13
N THR A 589 6.23 -0.32 22.02
CA THR A 589 6.32 1.13 21.84
C THR A 589 7.76 1.62 22.01
N ALA A 590 8.56 1.03 22.91
CA ALA A 590 9.97 1.38 23.03
C ALA A 590 10.78 1.06 21.76
N ALA A 591 10.39 0.01 21.04
CA ALA A 591 10.96 -0.32 19.74
C ALA A 591 10.39 0.54 18.59
N ASP A 592 9.05 0.75 18.54
CA ASP A 592 8.37 1.46 17.46
C ASP A 592 8.41 2.99 17.58
N ALA A 593 8.25 3.56 18.79
CA ALA A 593 8.17 5.01 19.08
C ALA A 593 8.85 5.33 20.42
N PRO A 594 10.20 5.23 20.50
CA PRO A 594 10.94 5.39 21.76
C PRO A 594 10.71 6.76 22.41
N GLU A 595 10.42 7.81 21.66
CA GLU A 595 10.08 9.14 22.15
C GLU A 595 8.82 9.19 23.01
N LEU A 596 7.93 8.20 22.88
CA LEU A 596 6.74 8.07 23.71
C LEU A 596 7.01 7.33 25.04
N VAL A 597 8.15 6.65 25.16
CA VAL A 597 8.52 5.88 26.36
C VAL A 597 9.47 6.68 27.23
N VAL A 598 8.93 7.59 28.03
CA VAL A 598 9.67 8.49 28.90
C VAL A 598 9.21 8.38 30.36
N GLY A 599 10.02 8.86 31.31
CA GLY A 599 9.69 8.91 32.73
C GLY A 599 9.34 7.54 33.32
N PHE A 600 8.18 7.41 33.96
CA PHE A 600 7.68 6.16 34.56
C PHE A 600 7.65 5.00 33.56
N ALA A 601 7.18 5.24 32.32
CA ALA A 601 7.10 4.20 31.27
C ALA A 601 8.49 3.65 30.94
N LYS A 602 9.51 4.50 30.83
CA LYS A 602 10.89 4.09 30.61
C LYS A 602 11.41 3.26 31.79
N THR A 603 11.27 3.77 33.01
CA THR A 603 11.74 3.05 34.22
C THR A 603 11.09 1.66 34.33
N LEU A 604 9.83 1.52 33.92
CA LEU A 604 9.14 0.23 33.94
C LEU A 604 9.63 -0.68 32.83
N ASN A 605 9.84 -0.16 31.62
CA ASN A 605 10.38 -0.94 30.50
C ASN A 605 11.76 -1.50 30.79
N ASP A 606 12.65 -0.69 31.38
CA ASP A 606 14.03 -1.05 31.69
C ASP A 606 14.11 -2.19 32.75
N LYS A 607 13.10 -2.33 33.62
CA LYS A 607 12.99 -3.46 34.55
C LYS A 607 12.74 -4.82 33.89
N PHE A 608 12.20 -4.82 32.69
CA PHE A 608 11.91 -6.00 31.87
C PHE A 608 12.87 -6.15 30.69
N GLU A 609 13.98 -5.42 30.69
CA GLU A 609 15.06 -5.53 29.73
C GLU A 609 15.61 -6.97 29.69
N GLY A 610 15.90 -7.48 28.50
CA GLY A 610 16.37 -8.86 28.28
C GLY A 610 15.28 -9.88 27.92
N GLN A 611 13.99 -9.55 28.05
CA GLN A 611 12.91 -10.41 27.54
C GLN A 611 12.56 -10.01 26.10
N SER A 612 12.68 -10.96 25.15
CA SER A 612 12.39 -10.69 23.75
C SER A 612 10.93 -10.27 23.53
N LEU A 613 10.71 -9.31 22.61
CA LEU A 613 9.39 -8.84 22.21
C LEU A 613 8.53 -9.99 21.69
N LEU A 614 9.13 -10.89 20.93
CA LEU A 614 8.51 -12.10 20.38
C LEU A 614 7.90 -12.99 21.49
N TRP A 615 8.65 -13.23 22.55
CA TRP A 615 8.18 -14.05 23.68
C TRP A 615 7.01 -13.41 24.40
N ARG A 616 7.09 -12.09 24.69
CA ARG A 616 6.00 -11.35 25.33
C ARG A 616 4.72 -11.41 24.50
N ALA A 617 4.79 -11.21 23.18
CA ALA A 617 3.63 -11.34 22.29
C ALA A 617 3.03 -12.73 22.33
N ARG A 618 3.85 -13.79 22.27
CA ARG A 618 3.39 -15.19 22.32
C ARG A 618 2.67 -15.51 23.61
N VAL A 619 3.17 -15.04 24.75
CA VAL A 619 2.49 -15.23 26.05
C VAL A 619 1.09 -14.60 26.01
N VAL A 620 0.96 -13.37 25.53
CA VAL A 620 -0.34 -12.69 25.41
C VAL A 620 -1.28 -13.51 24.52
N PHE A 621 -0.85 -13.93 23.32
CA PHE A 621 -1.71 -14.66 22.37
C PHE A 621 -2.10 -16.05 22.85
N ILE A 622 -1.20 -16.77 23.53
CA ILE A 622 -1.51 -18.07 24.13
C ILE A 622 -2.59 -17.93 25.21
N VAL A 623 -2.45 -16.96 26.12
CA VAL A 623 -3.43 -16.76 27.20
C VAL A 623 -4.77 -16.27 26.64
N LEU A 624 -4.76 -15.36 25.67
CA LEU A 624 -5.96 -14.93 24.93
C LEU A 624 -6.66 -16.12 24.27
N GLY A 625 -5.92 -17.00 23.59
CA GLY A 625 -6.44 -18.19 22.95
C GLY A 625 -7.06 -19.17 23.94
N LEU A 626 -6.37 -19.48 25.05
CA LEU A 626 -6.88 -20.37 26.10
C LEU A 626 -8.16 -19.83 26.73
N LEU A 627 -8.22 -18.53 27.04
CA LEU A 627 -9.43 -17.91 27.60
C LEU A 627 -10.58 -17.86 26.58
N SER A 628 -10.26 -17.67 25.28
CA SER A 628 -11.27 -17.74 24.22
C SER A 628 -11.86 -19.16 24.10
N VAL A 629 -11.02 -20.18 24.10
CA VAL A 629 -11.47 -21.59 24.10
C VAL A 629 -12.31 -21.88 25.37
N PHE A 630 -11.86 -21.41 26.53
CA PHE A 630 -12.64 -21.53 27.77
C PHE A 630 -14.01 -20.86 27.67
N ALA A 631 -14.07 -19.63 27.16
CA ALA A 631 -15.32 -18.90 26.99
C ALA A 631 -16.29 -19.61 26.02
N ILE A 632 -15.76 -20.14 24.91
CA ILE A 632 -16.53 -20.91 23.93
C ILE A 632 -17.04 -22.23 24.57
N ALA A 633 -16.15 -23.02 25.17
CA ALA A 633 -16.51 -24.28 25.80
C ALA A 633 -17.59 -24.10 26.88
N ARG A 634 -17.44 -23.06 27.69
CA ARG A 634 -18.42 -22.71 28.73
C ARG A 634 -19.76 -22.25 28.14
N GLY A 635 -19.73 -21.48 27.05
CA GLY A 635 -20.92 -21.04 26.31
C GLY A 635 -21.67 -22.23 25.68
N VAL A 636 -20.96 -23.28 25.29
CA VAL A 636 -21.56 -24.50 24.71
C VAL A 636 -22.15 -25.41 25.79
N SER A 637 -21.46 -25.57 26.93
CA SER A 637 -21.80 -26.63 27.93
C SER A 637 -22.64 -26.17 29.12
N GLY A 638 -22.80 -24.88 29.36
CA GLY A 638 -23.41 -24.52 30.64
C GLY A 638 -24.10 -23.16 30.74
N GLY A 639 -25.37 -23.08 30.82
CA GLY A 639 -26.32 -22.08 31.37
C GLY A 639 -25.99 -20.59 31.63
N ARG A 640 -24.76 -20.09 31.36
CA ARG A 640 -24.33 -18.70 31.61
C ARG A 640 -23.83 -17.99 30.34
N HIS A 641 -24.59 -18.12 29.28
CA HIS A 641 -24.24 -17.78 27.90
C HIS A 641 -23.85 -16.32 27.70
N ALA A 642 -24.52 -15.34 28.30
CA ALA A 642 -24.17 -13.92 28.08
C ALA A 642 -22.80 -13.53 28.65
N ARG A 643 -22.40 -14.13 29.74
CA ARG A 643 -21.08 -13.89 30.32
C ARG A 643 -19.96 -14.40 29.44
N SER A 644 -20.20 -15.50 28.70
CA SER A 644 -19.25 -15.96 27.67
C SER A 644 -19.13 -15.00 26.52
N ALA A 645 -20.24 -14.42 26.03
CA ALA A 645 -20.20 -13.40 25.00
C ALA A 645 -19.49 -12.09 25.47
N SER A 646 -19.77 -11.67 26.72
CA SER A 646 -19.07 -10.50 27.29
C SER A 646 -17.57 -10.75 27.48
N LEU A 647 -17.17 -11.96 27.96
CA LEU A 647 -15.75 -12.29 28.05
C LEU A 647 -15.06 -12.27 26.71
N LEU A 648 -15.68 -12.85 25.68
CA LEU A 648 -15.13 -12.82 24.31
C LEU A 648 -15.03 -11.40 23.74
N HIS A 649 -15.99 -10.50 24.04
CA HIS A 649 -15.89 -9.10 23.68
C HIS A 649 -14.65 -8.45 24.29
N GLU A 650 -14.40 -8.67 25.59
CA GLU A 650 -13.22 -8.12 26.27
C GLU A 650 -11.90 -8.72 25.72
N LEU A 651 -11.90 -10.01 25.38
CA LEU A 651 -10.72 -10.65 24.76
C LEU A 651 -10.47 -10.10 23.35
N VAL A 652 -11.51 -9.86 22.54
CA VAL A 652 -11.41 -9.21 21.24
C VAL A 652 -10.90 -7.77 21.39
N THR A 653 -11.40 -7.03 22.38
CA THR A 653 -10.93 -5.68 22.71
C THR A 653 -9.44 -5.68 23.06
N LEU A 654 -9.01 -6.59 23.94
CA LEU A 654 -7.61 -6.71 24.34
C LEU A 654 -6.71 -7.12 23.17
N PHE A 655 -7.18 -8.02 22.31
CA PHE A 655 -6.48 -8.39 21.09
C PHE A 655 -6.33 -7.18 20.15
N ALA A 656 -7.41 -6.43 19.90
CA ALA A 656 -7.39 -5.25 19.05
C ALA A 656 -6.46 -4.16 19.62
N MET A 657 -6.48 -3.92 20.94
CA MET A 657 -5.52 -3.01 21.59
C MET A 657 -4.08 -3.51 21.46
N THR A 658 -3.85 -4.82 21.58
CA THR A 658 -2.50 -5.40 21.43
C THR A 658 -1.96 -5.21 20.03
N GLN A 659 -2.81 -5.28 19.01
CA GLN A 659 -2.45 -5.06 17.60
C GLN A 659 -2.41 -3.58 17.18
N SER A 660 -2.92 -2.65 17.98
CA SER A 660 -2.86 -1.20 17.68
C SER A 660 -1.58 -0.55 18.18
N ARG A 661 -1.09 0.51 17.53
CA ARG A 661 -0.04 1.37 18.10
C ARG A 661 -0.49 1.97 19.43
N ALA A 662 0.47 2.23 20.33
CA ALA A 662 0.15 2.81 21.65
C ALA A 662 -0.63 4.13 21.54
N ALA A 663 -0.26 4.99 20.57
CA ALA A 663 -0.96 6.25 20.31
C ALA A 663 -2.45 6.08 19.99
N ASN A 664 -2.87 4.93 19.44
CA ASN A 664 -4.26 4.65 19.07
C ASN A 664 -5.07 3.93 20.15
N VAL A 665 -4.44 3.43 21.23
CA VAL A 665 -5.16 2.76 22.33
C VAL A 665 -6.22 3.66 22.99
N PRO A 666 -6.02 4.97 23.20
CA PRO A 666 -7.06 5.83 23.77
C PRO A 666 -8.35 5.93 22.94
N ILE A 667 -8.32 5.57 21.64
CA ILE A 667 -9.55 5.49 20.82
C ILE A 667 -10.54 4.48 21.40
N PHE A 668 -10.04 3.36 21.97
CA PHE A 668 -10.89 2.36 22.63
C PHE A 668 -11.55 2.91 23.89
N LEU A 669 -10.86 3.79 24.63
CA LEU A 669 -11.46 4.47 25.80
C LEU A 669 -12.58 5.42 25.33
N LEU A 670 -12.37 6.19 24.27
CA LEU A 670 -13.40 7.04 23.68
C LEU A 670 -14.59 6.23 23.16
N ALA A 671 -14.30 5.10 22.48
CA ALA A 671 -15.32 4.17 22.02
C ALA A 671 -16.11 3.54 23.17
N TYR A 672 -15.46 3.17 24.28
CA TYR A 672 -16.11 2.66 25.48
C TYR A 672 -17.02 3.71 26.11
N ILE A 673 -16.59 4.99 26.19
CA ILE A 673 -17.42 6.09 26.67
C ILE A 673 -18.69 6.23 25.80
N ILE A 674 -18.56 6.20 24.48
CA ILE A 674 -19.70 6.23 23.57
C ILE A 674 -20.59 4.99 23.78
N TYR A 675 -20.01 3.80 23.88
CA TYR A 675 -20.75 2.55 24.13
C TYR A 675 -21.59 2.61 25.40
N CYS A 676 -21.06 3.15 26.49
CA CYS A 676 -21.78 3.30 27.78
C CYS A 676 -23.02 4.23 27.68
N THR A 677 -23.10 5.07 26.65
CA THR A 677 -24.27 5.95 26.44
C THR A 677 -25.42 5.26 25.69
N ILE A 678 -25.13 4.11 25.05
CA ILE A 678 -26.07 3.37 24.23
C ILE A 678 -26.92 2.43 25.09
N ASP A 679 -28.21 2.71 25.20
CA ASP A 679 -29.15 1.79 25.88
C ASP A 679 -29.88 0.91 24.84
N ALA A 680 -29.41 -0.34 24.70
CA ALA A 680 -30.01 -1.31 23.79
C ALA A 680 -31.54 -1.50 24.00
N LYS A 681 -32.02 -1.35 25.22
CA LYS A 681 -33.46 -1.57 25.54
C LYS A 681 -34.34 -0.48 24.94
N GLN A 682 -33.81 0.75 24.80
CA GLN A 682 -34.55 1.89 24.30
C GLN A 682 -34.38 2.11 22.79
N MET A 683 -33.34 1.55 22.17
CA MET A 683 -33.07 1.69 20.75
C MET A 683 -33.82 0.65 19.92
N THR A 684 -34.22 1.02 18.72
CA THR A 684 -34.68 0.06 17.72
C THR A 684 -33.49 -0.70 17.14
N LEU A 685 -33.75 -1.86 16.54
CA LEU A 685 -32.69 -2.65 15.91
C LEU A 685 -31.98 -1.89 14.78
N ALA A 686 -32.75 -1.13 13.98
CA ALA A 686 -32.20 -0.29 12.95
C ALA A 686 -31.22 0.77 13.52
N GLU A 687 -31.56 1.36 14.66
CA GLU A 687 -30.68 2.34 15.35
C GLU A 687 -29.39 1.69 15.84
N ILE A 688 -29.45 0.48 16.40
CA ILE A 688 -28.27 -0.26 16.83
C ILE A 688 -27.38 -0.57 15.63
N THR A 689 -27.97 -1.05 14.52
CA THR A 689 -27.22 -1.39 13.32
C THR A 689 -26.59 -0.15 12.66
N THR A 690 -27.34 0.97 12.59
CA THR A 690 -26.82 2.23 12.07
C THR A 690 -25.66 2.74 12.92
N SER A 691 -25.78 2.69 14.25
CA SER A 691 -24.70 3.03 15.16
C SER A 691 -23.45 2.17 14.92
N SER A 692 -23.64 0.86 14.72
CA SER A 692 -22.56 -0.08 14.41
C SER A 692 -21.79 0.36 13.15
N ILE A 693 -22.49 0.59 12.06
CA ILE A 693 -21.89 1.01 10.78
C ILE A 693 -21.10 2.33 10.95
N LEU A 694 -21.76 3.35 11.50
CA LEU A 694 -21.16 4.68 11.64
C LEU A 694 -19.90 4.67 12.51
N PHE A 695 -19.92 3.92 13.62
CA PHE A 695 -18.78 3.90 14.53
C PHE A 695 -17.67 2.98 14.06
N GLN A 696 -17.95 1.92 13.28
CA GLN A 696 -16.92 1.12 12.61
C GLN A 696 -16.11 2.00 11.66
N TYR A 697 -16.75 2.75 10.77
CA TYR A 697 -16.05 3.63 9.84
C TYR A 697 -15.37 4.81 10.54
N ALA A 698 -16.02 5.48 11.47
CA ALA A 698 -15.42 6.59 12.20
C ALA A 698 -14.16 6.17 12.97
N SER A 699 -14.17 4.99 13.61
CA SER A 699 -13.00 4.46 14.34
C SER A 699 -11.87 4.00 13.43
N PHE A 700 -12.17 3.48 12.23
CA PHE A 700 -11.18 3.13 11.22
C PHE A 700 -10.38 4.38 10.80
N PHE A 701 -11.06 5.45 10.42
CA PHE A 701 -10.39 6.68 10.03
C PHE A 701 -9.68 7.38 11.20
N ALA A 702 -10.23 7.30 12.41
CA ALA A 702 -9.62 7.89 13.60
C ALA A 702 -8.29 7.25 14.00
N ALA A 703 -8.09 5.98 13.66
CA ALA A 703 -6.83 5.25 13.89
C ALA A 703 -5.73 5.59 12.87
N GLY A 704 -5.97 6.49 11.92
CA GLY A 704 -5.05 6.84 10.83
C GLY A 704 -5.35 6.12 9.52
N GLY A 705 -6.43 5.33 9.44
CA GLY A 705 -6.87 4.69 8.21
C GLY A 705 -7.33 5.71 7.17
N SER A 706 -7.16 5.37 5.90
CA SER A 706 -7.67 6.12 4.75
C SER A 706 -7.98 5.16 3.58
N ASN A 707 -8.34 5.72 2.43
CA ASN A 707 -8.47 4.95 1.20
C ASN A 707 -7.15 4.89 0.39
N ALA A 708 -6.04 5.37 0.94
CA ALA A 708 -4.73 5.30 0.32
C ALA A 708 -3.97 4.06 0.82
N ILE A 709 -3.22 3.41 -0.06
CA ILE A 709 -2.42 2.23 0.28
C ILE A 709 -1.35 2.56 1.32
N SER A 710 -0.79 3.77 1.23
CA SER A 710 0.17 4.30 2.20
C SER A 710 -0.33 4.39 3.65
N SER A 711 -1.65 4.26 3.88
CA SER A 711 -2.21 4.28 5.24
C SER A 711 -2.23 2.90 5.93
N VAL A 712 -1.84 1.83 5.23
CA VAL A 712 -1.78 0.48 5.83
C VAL A 712 -0.63 0.42 6.83
N ASP A 713 -0.96 0.21 8.11
CA ASP A 713 0.02 0.05 9.17
C ASP A 713 0.51 -1.41 9.25
N LEU A 714 1.79 -1.63 8.94
CA LEU A 714 2.45 -2.93 9.00
C LEU A 714 3.23 -3.16 10.30
N SER A 715 3.33 -2.16 11.18
CA SER A 715 4.15 -2.23 12.39
C SER A 715 3.80 -3.42 13.32
N SER A 716 2.52 -3.80 13.36
CA SER A 716 2.00 -4.90 14.18
C SER A 716 1.84 -6.23 13.41
N ALA A 717 2.20 -6.29 12.13
CA ALA A 717 2.00 -7.46 11.28
C ALA A 717 2.79 -8.71 11.74
N TYR A 718 3.92 -8.50 12.39
CA TYR A 718 4.84 -9.56 12.84
C TYR A 718 4.78 -9.83 14.36
N ASN A 719 3.81 -9.30 15.08
CA ASN A 719 3.69 -9.52 16.51
C ASN A 719 3.59 -11.01 16.85
N GLY A 720 4.59 -11.55 17.56
CA GLY A 720 4.63 -12.96 17.98
C GLY A 720 5.06 -13.97 16.89
N ILE A 721 5.42 -13.50 15.68
CA ILE A 721 5.86 -14.34 14.55
C ILE A 721 7.38 -14.23 14.44
N SER A 722 8.09 -15.36 14.29
CA SER A 722 9.55 -15.38 14.16
C SER A 722 10.05 -15.52 12.72
N GLY A 723 9.15 -15.63 11.75
CA GLY A 723 9.43 -15.76 10.34
C GLY A 723 8.21 -15.41 9.51
N PHE A 724 8.37 -15.24 8.22
CA PHE A 724 7.26 -14.90 7.34
C PHE A 724 6.23 -16.05 7.25
N ASN A 725 4.98 -15.72 7.52
CA ASN A 725 3.82 -16.58 7.29
C ASN A 725 2.69 -15.69 6.76
N VAL A 726 2.37 -15.80 5.48
CA VAL A 726 1.42 -14.94 4.77
C VAL A 726 0.05 -14.87 5.45
N VAL A 727 -0.46 -16.00 5.95
CA VAL A 727 -1.77 -16.05 6.62
C VAL A 727 -1.74 -15.30 7.95
N ALA A 728 -0.72 -15.55 8.78
CA ALA A 728 -0.59 -14.88 10.07
C ALA A 728 -0.32 -13.39 9.91
N VAL A 729 0.58 -12.99 8.99
CA VAL A 729 0.86 -11.58 8.66
C VAL A 729 -0.40 -10.90 8.13
N GLY A 730 -1.14 -11.54 7.22
CA GLY A 730 -2.40 -11.00 6.69
C GLY A 730 -3.47 -10.81 7.77
N ILE A 731 -3.64 -11.77 8.68
CA ILE A 731 -4.59 -11.67 9.82
C ILE A 731 -4.17 -10.51 10.75
N PHE A 732 -2.90 -10.39 11.09
CA PHE A 732 -2.43 -9.36 12.00
C PHE A 732 -2.45 -7.97 11.37
N THR A 733 -2.11 -7.85 10.07
CA THR A 733 -2.27 -6.60 9.31
C THR A 733 -3.73 -6.17 9.26
N PHE A 734 -4.65 -7.10 8.98
CA PHE A 734 -6.07 -6.79 9.03
C PHE A 734 -6.50 -6.38 10.43
N ALA A 735 -6.13 -7.13 11.48
CA ALA A 735 -6.52 -6.83 12.85
C ALA A 735 -5.99 -5.47 13.34
N SER A 736 -4.76 -5.08 12.96
CA SER A 736 -4.19 -3.78 13.35
C SER A 736 -4.92 -2.60 12.69
N ASN A 737 -5.19 -2.72 11.38
CA ASN A 737 -5.82 -1.64 10.62
C ASN A 737 -7.34 -1.56 10.84
N TRP A 738 -8.01 -2.68 11.16
CA TRP A 738 -9.45 -2.75 11.48
C TRP A 738 -9.74 -2.92 12.97
N ALA A 739 -8.81 -2.54 13.85
CA ALA A 739 -8.95 -2.72 15.29
C ALA A 739 -10.20 -2.01 15.87
N GLY A 740 -10.50 -0.79 15.44
CA GLY A 740 -11.71 -0.07 15.80
C GLY A 740 -13.00 -0.76 15.33
N PRO A 741 -13.14 -1.11 14.05
CA PRO A 741 -14.23 -1.93 13.53
C PRO A 741 -14.44 -3.26 14.27
N LEU A 742 -13.37 -3.98 14.61
CA LEU A 742 -13.43 -5.22 15.41
C LEU A 742 -14.07 -4.97 16.79
N TYR A 743 -13.63 -3.92 17.49
CA TYR A 743 -14.23 -3.50 18.76
C TYR A 743 -15.73 -3.23 18.60
N TRP A 744 -16.12 -2.38 17.61
CA TRP A 744 -17.51 -1.99 17.46
C TRP A 744 -18.42 -3.17 17.03
N THR A 745 -17.92 -4.11 16.24
CA THR A 745 -18.68 -5.34 15.93
C THR A 745 -18.96 -6.16 17.16
N SER A 746 -17.96 -6.42 18.00
CA SER A 746 -18.13 -7.21 19.22
C SER A 746 -18.99 -6.45 20.24
N ALA A 747 -18.80 -5.14 20.43
CA ALA A 747 -19.63 -4.30 21.29
C ALA A 747 -21.10 -4.27 20.84
N THR A 748 -21.35 -4.10 19.54
CA THR A 748 -22.71 -4.17 19.00
C THR A 748 -23.36 -5.53 19.25
N THR A 749 -22.59 -6.61 19.14
CA THR A 749 -23.12 -7.95 19.37
C THR A 749 -23.59 -8.14 20.82
N THR A 750 -22.90 -7.55 21.81
CA THR A 750 -23.38 -7.57 23.20
C THR A 750 -24.71 -6.83 23.34
N LEU A 751 -24.89 -5.68 22.67
CA LEU A 751 -26.19 -4.96 22.63
C LEU A 751 -27.30 -5.79 21.99
N LEU A 752 -27.00 -6.58 20.95
CA LEU A 752 -27.97 -7.48 20.31
C LEU A 752 -28.36 -8.65 21.24
N VAL A 753 -27.41 -9.18 22.00
CA VAL A 753 -27.68 -10.22 23.02
C VAL A 753 -28.60 -9.65 24.09
N ASP A 754 -28.36 -8.45 24.58
CA ASP A 754 -29.25 -7.80 25.56
C ASP A 754 -30.66 -7.57 25.01
N LYS A 755 -30.75 -7.15 23.73
CA LYS A 755 -32.01 -6.97 23.03
C LYS A 755 -32.79 -8.28 22.89
N TYR A 756 -32.11 -9.36 22.54
CA TYR A 756 -32.72 -10.70 22.48
C TYR A 756 -33.25 -11.15 23.83
N ARG A 757 -32.57 -10.83 24.93
CA ARG A 757 -32.97 -11.18 26.29
C ARG A 757 -34.22 -10.47 26.78
N VAL A 758 -34.50 -9.28 26.28
CA VAL A 758 -35.74 -8.53 26.57
C VAL A 758 -36.93 -9.10 25.78
N GLY A 759 -36.72 -10.19 25.01
CA GLY A 759 -37.80 -10.96 24.34
C GLY A 759 -37.94 -10.66 22.86
N GLU A 760 -37.11 -9.79 22.27
CA GLU A 760 -37.13 -9.56 20.81
C GLU A 760 -36.53 -10.76 20.08
N ARG A 761 -37.27 -11.33 19.12
CA ARG A 761 -36.81 -12.47 18.32
C ARG A 761 -36.30 -12.07 16.95
N GLY A 762 -35.35 -12.84 16.39
CA GLY A 762 -34.82 -12.59 15.05
C GLY A 762 -33.91 -11.35 14.93
N VAL A 763 -33.45 -10.76 16.05
CA VAL A 763 -32.64 -9.55 16.08
C VAL A 763 -31.36 -9.70 15.27
N PHE A 764 -30.62 -10.81 15.43
CA PHE A 764 -29.37 -11.04 14.69
C PHE A 764 -29.60 -11.15 13.18
N ARG A 765 -30.62 -11.89 12.76
CA ARG A 765 -30.98 -12.01 11.33
C ARG A 765 -31.30 -10.66 10.70
N GLN A 766 -32.09 -9.83 11.37
CA GLN A 766 -32.42 -8.51 10.86
C GLN A 766 -31.21 -7.58 10.85
N HIS A 767 -30.33 -7.67 11.86
CA HIS A 767 -29.07 -6.95 11.90
C HIS A 767 -28.18 -7.32 10.72
N VAL A 768 -27.94 -8.61 10.49
CA VAL A 768 -27.17 -9.11 9.35
C VAL A 768 -27.78 -8.67 8.02
N ALA A 769 -29.11 -8.72 7.92
CA ALA A 769 -29.79 -8.29 6.69
C ALA A 769 -29.55 -6.79 6.38
N LEU A 770 -29.63 -5.90 7.38
CA LEU A 770 -29.32 -4.48 7.22
C LEU A 770 -27.84 -4.25 6.86
N LEU A 771 -26.92 -4.96 7.51
CA LEU A 771 -25.49 -4.92 7.17
C LEU A 771 -25.23 -5.42 5.75
N THR A 772 -25.92 -6.49 5.31
CA THR A 772 -25.76 -7.02 3.93
C THR A 772 -26.31 -6.04 2.89
N VAL A 773 -27.44 -5.36 3.18
CA VAL A 773 -27.93 -4.26 2.29
C VAL A 773 -26.88 -3.16 2.16
N PHE A 774 -26.29 -2.74 3.27
CA PHE A 774 -25.23 -1.72 3.25
C PHE A 774 -24.00 -2.21 2.48
N ALA A 775 -23.53 -3.43 2.73
CA ALA A 775 -22.38 -4.02 2.08
C ALA A 775 -22.57 -4.14 0.55
N THR A 776 -23.73 -4.67 0.11
CA THR A 776 -24.07 -4.80 -1.31
C THR A 776 -24.22 -3.44 -1.99
N ALA A 777 -24.83 -2.46 -1.32
CA ALA A 777 -24.93 -1.09 -1.84
C ALA A 777 -23.54 -0.44 -1.98
N SER A 778 -22.69 -0.57 -0.97
CA SER A 778 -21.33 -0.03 -0.98
C SER A 778 -20.48 -0.62 -2.10
N VAL A 779 -20.41 -1.95 -2.21
CA VAL A 779 -19.59 -2.62 -3.23
C VAL A 779 -20.11 -2.32 -4.64
N THR A 780 -21.44 -2.32 -4.85
CA THR A 780 -22.03 -1.99 -6.15
C THR A 780 -21.71 -0.55 -6.55
N SER A 781 -21.79 0.39 -5.60
CA SER A 781 -21.48 1.81 -5.86
C SER A 781 -20.00 2.01 -6.21
N VAL A 782 -19.09 1.35 -5.49
CA VAL A 782 -17.65 1.43 -5.78
C VAL A 782 -17.32 0.82 -7.15
N MET A 783 -17.90 -0.35 -7.48
CA MET A 783 -17.71 -0.99 -8.80
C MET A 783 -18.28 -0.11 -9.93
N ALA A 784 -19.45 0.49 -9.73
CA ALA A 784 -20.05 1.41 -10.70
C ALA A 784 -19.15 2.66 -10.90
N ALA A 785 -18.64 3.24 -9.81
CA ALA A 785 -17.72 4.38 -9.88
C ALA A 785 -16.43 4.01 -10.61
N CYS A 786 -15.78 2.88 -10.29
CA CYS A 786 -14.60 2.38 -10.98
C CYS A 786 -14.85 2.17 -12.48
N THR A 787 -16.01 1.60 -12.83
CA THR A 787 -16.39 1.36 -14.24
C THR A 787 -16.63 2.67 -15.00
N ALA A 788 -17.35 3.62 -14.39
CA ALA A 788 -17.63 4.93 -14.99
C ALA A 788 -16.37 5.77 -15.16
N MET A 789 -15.49 5.79 -14.16
CA MET A 789 -14.29 6.62 -14.09
C MET A 789 -13.01 5.90 -14.59
N ARG A 790 -13.15 4.75 -15.26
CA ARG A 790 -12.02 3.90 -15.70
C ARG A 790 -10.99 4.60 -16.59
N THR A 791 -11.38 5.62 -17.33
CA THR A 791 -10.49 6.44 -18.17
C THR A 791 -10.03 7.72 -17.49
N HIS A 792 -10.46 7.96 -16.25
CA HIS A 792 -10.09 9.16 -15.51
C HIS A 792 -8.67 9.05 -14.96
N LEU A 793 -7.95 10.18 -14.91
CA LEU A 793 -6.55 10.25 -14.43
C LEU A 793 -6.37 9.63 -13.02
N PHE A 794 -7.36 9.80 -12.14
CA PHE A 794 -7.30 9.32 -10.75
C PHE A 794 -7.75 7.86 -10.57
N ILE A 795 -7.92 7.08 -11.65
CA ILE A 795 -8.34 5.67 -11.51
C ILE A 795 -7.36 4.86 -10.67
N TRP A 796 -6.06 5.08 -10.87
CA TRP A 796 -4.99 4.33 -10.19
C TRP A 796 -4.72 4.83 -8.76
N THR A 797 -4.88 6.13 -8.51
CA THR A 797 -4.50 6.76 -7.25
C THR A 797 -5.63 6.85 -6.24
N VAL A 798 -6.87 6.89 -6.70
CA VAL A 798 -8.06 7.08 -5.85
C VAL A 798 -9.00 5.88 -5.92
N PHE A 799 -9.43 5.49 -7.13
CA PHE A 799 -10.48 4.48 -7.28
C PHE A 799 -9.97 3.05 -7.12
N SER A 800 -8.77 2.71 -7.60
CA SER A 800 -8.20 1.37 -7.41
C SER A 800 -7.90 1.05 -5.94
N PRO A 801 -7.25 1.93 -5.16
CA PRO A 801 -7.14 1.75 -3.72
C PRO A 801 -8.49 1.66 -3.03
N LYS A 802 -9.46 2.53 -3.37
CA LYS A 802 -10.83 2.46 -2.82
C LYS A 802 -11.47 1.12 -3.08
N TYR A 803 -11.29 0.54 -4.26
CA TYR A 803 -11.81 -0.78 -4.59
C TYR A 803 -11.16 -1.88 -3.71
N LEU A 804 -9.83 -1.83 -3.48
CA LEU A 804 -9.16 -2.77 -2.57
C LEU A 804 -9.69 -2.66 -1.13
N TYR A 805 -9.86 -1.45 -0.62
CA TYR A 805 -10.46 -1.25 0.70
C TYR A 805 -11.92 -1.75 0.73
N ALA A 806 -12.68 -1.57 -0.35
CA ALA A 806 -14.03 -2.12 -0.46
C ALA A 806 -14.04 -3.66 -0.43
N MET A 807 -13.03 -4.33 -1.05
CA MET A 807 -12.84 -5.78 -0.93
C MET A 807 -12.60 -6.18 0.53
N ALA A 808 -11.69 -5.51 1.24
CA ALA A 808 -11.40 -5.78 2.65
C ALA A 808 -12.64 -5.56 3.54
N TRP A 809 -13.36 -4.46 3.34
CA TRP A 809 -14.61 -4.18 4.07
C TRP A 809 -15.71 -5.21 3.81
N ASN A 810 -15.84 -5.74 2.60
CA ASN A 810 -16.89 -6.68 2.26
C ASN A 810 -16.50 -8.14 2.54
N ILE A 811 -15.28 -8.55 2.28
CA ILE A 811 -14.86 -9.95 2.49
C ILE A 811 -14.42 -10.15 3.95
N LEU A 812 -13.49 -9.32 4.45
CA LEU A 812 -12.94 -9.54 5.79
C LEU A 812 -13.88 -8.97 6.86
N GLN A 813 -14.21 -7.67 6.80
CA GLN A 813 -15.02 -7.06 7.86
C GLN A 813 -16.47 -7.54 7.82
N HIS A 814 -17.14 -7.60 6.66
CA HIS A 814 -18.53 -8.00 6.63
C HIS A 814 -18.72 -9.52 6.77
N LEU A 815 -18.12 -10.34 5.90
CA LEU A 815 -18.37 -11.79 5.95
C LEU A 815 -17.71 -12.47 7.16
N LEU A 816 -16.41 -12.20 7.42
CA LEU A 816 -15.71 -12.91 8.51
C LEU A 816 -16.03 -12.28 9.87
N VAL A 817 -16.06 -10.96 9.99
CA VAL A 817 -16.21 -10.29 11.30
C VAL A 817 -17.70 -10.03 11.62
N ASN A 818 -18.41 -9.26 10.79
CA ASN A 818 -19.81 -8.90 11.09
C ASN A 818 -20.79 -10.09 11.02
N ILE A 819 -20.51 -11.12 10.21
CA ILE A 819 -21.35 -12.33 10.15
C ILE A 819 -20.72 -13.44 10.98
N GLY A 820 -19.47 -13.80 10.73
CA GLY A 820 -18.80 -14.95 11.35
C GLY A 820 -18.53 -14.74 12.84
N LEU A 821 -17.71 -13.77 13.21
CA LEU A 821 -17.36 -13.48 14.61
C LEU A 821 -18.60 -13.03 15.40
N SER A 822 -19.38 -12.07 14.89
CA SER A 822 -20.58 -11.57 15.54
C SER A 822 -21.64 -12.68 15.68
N GLY A 823 -21.81 -13.54 14.67
CA GLY A 823 -22.72 -14.70 14.72
C GLY A 823 -22.34 -15.69 15.82
N THR A 824 -21.05 -16.00 15.94
CA THR A 824 -20.52 -16.86 17.00
C THR A 824 -20.76 -16.24 18.38
N LEU A 825 -20.43 -14.97 18.55
CA LEU A 825 -20.67 -14.23 19.81
C LEU A 825 -22.16 -14.19 20.18
N PHE A 826 -23.02 -13.87 19.21
CA PHE A 826 -24.48 -13.83 19.42
C PHE A 826 -25.04 -15.21 19.78
N TRP A 827 -24.63 -16.24 19.05
CA TRP A 827 -25.04 -17.60 19.31
C TRP A 827 -24.65 -18.07 20.73
N LEU A 828 -23.40 -17.82 21.12
CA LEU A 828 -22.91 -18.09 22.47
C LEU A 828 -23.67 -17.28 23.53
N GLY A 829 -24.01 -16.03 23.25
CA GLY A 829 -24.69 -15.12 24.20
C GLY A 829 -26.18 -15.39 24.39
N THR A 830 -26.81 -16.10 23.46
CA THR A 830 -28.29 -16.33 23.43
C THR A 830 -28.69 -17.79 23.64
N ARG A 831 -27.75 -18.71 23.60
CA ARG A 831 -27.98 -20.14 23.84
C ARG A 831 -28.14 -20.45 25.35
#